data_d5d4358b7fb7b3c75968509e12e27c20
#
_entry.id   d5d4358b7fb7b3c75968509e12e27c20
#
_cell.length_a   1.000
_cell.length_b   1.000
_cell.length_c   1.000
_cell.angle_alpha   90.00
_cell.angle_beta   90.00
_cell.angle_gamma   90.00
#
_symmetry.space_group_name_H-M   'P 1'
#
loop_
_entity.id
_entity.type
_entity.pdbx_description
1 polymer ?
#
loop_
_entity_poly.entity_id
_entity_poly.type
_entity_poly.pdbx_seq_one_letter_code
_entity_poly.pdbx_strand_id
1 'polypeptide(L)'
;MKATLLSILLSAVTLIRAAAGNDGLNILQAEYSKPGVAESFAAGKAWFPFPAYEDRAGWAALFGPDAEKVIRRGEQLLDYQWQYIPASAYLAFERTGDRQAMERPEGANRGAMIALILAELAEGKGRFIDQLANGVWLAAQQPSWVLSAHQGRQRSKRSLPDAREQLIDLASGRYGSIVSIAYHFFHREFDKLDPSISVATENAVRRNILDPYLDPGQWCANWWLGLASKGSMLNNWTPWCNSDVILCFLLMEKDQERLDRAMAQSVQSMDLFLNYIQKDGACEEGPAYWGAAAGKVYDYLQILYDASDGAFSLFGNERIRKMGEFVSRSYIGNGYVVNFADAGARLNNPSELIWNYGHAVGSREMTDFALYCLADPASGKFRNPVITGNDAYRALETVRFNPLIREAADSLNRLAAETAPAEVRRNLRRGVPPATWYPETEMCFMRNPSGWFLGAKGGYNNESHNHNDVGSCVVYVRDIPVLVDAGVGTYTKQTFNHDRYKIWSMQCDWHNLPMINGAAQPAGAQYRSKNTSCDLSKGMFSLDLADAYPPESGCRKWVRTYRLAPKGAPSVTITDSFALDARTQPDVEHFLVKGSVVLPGGTHEGRTLSNGELLILCDEGLVVKMTFPASLKASVDVMELTDRRFSSVWGPSLRRINLASPPDAPVKGSYEFRITELGKK
;
A
#
# COMPACT_ATOMS: atom_id res chain seq x y z
N MET A 1 16.13 -12.14 45.03
CA MET A 1 15.48 -12.26 43.71
C MET A 1 14.38 -11.25 43.46
N LYS A 2 13.48 -10.93 44.42
CA LYS A 2 12.44 -9.90 44.20
C LYS A 2 12.96 -8.46 44.03
N ALA A 3 14.09 -8.10 44.65
CA ALA A 3 14.67 -6.77 44.56
C ALA A 3 15.36 -6.48 43.22
N THR A 4 15.87 -7.52 42.52
CA THR A 4 16.57 -7.39 41.24
C THR A 4 15.59 -7.27 40.06
N LEU A 5 14.41 -7.90 40.14
CA LEU A 5 13.34 -7.75 39.15
C LEU A 5 12.70 -6.38 39.18
N LEU A 6 12.54 -5.80 40.38
CA LEU A 6 12.02 -4.43 40.56
C LEU A 6 12.96 -3.36 39.98
N SER A 7 14.30 -3.57 40.06
CA SER A 7 15.27 -2.66 39.44
C SER A 7 15.29 -2.74 37.92
N ILE A 8 14.99 -3.88 37.33
CA ILE A 8 14.92 -4.03 35.83
C ILE A 8 13.64 -3.39 35.30
N LEU A 9 12.51 -3.51 36.01
CA LEU A 9 11.27 -2.80 35.66
C LEU A 9 11.39 -1.27 35.86
N LEU A 10 12.03 -0.81 36.92
CA LEU A 10 12.31 0.62 37.10
C LEU A 10 13.32 1.16 36.09
N SER A 11 14.31 0.37 35.65
CA SER A 11 15.23 0.77 34.57
C SER A 11 14.55 0.83 33.22
N ALA A 12 13.58 -0.04 32.91
CA ALA A 12 12.79 0.04 31.65
C ALA A 12 11.89 1.29 31.67
N VAL A 13 11.25 1.60 32.78
CA VAL A 13 10.42 2.82 32.96
C VAL A 13 11.29 4.10 32.95
N THR A 14 12.52 4.03 33.46
CA THR A 14 13.42 5.20 33.50
C THR A 14 14.07 5.46 32.13
N LEU A 15 14.28 4.43 31.31
CA LEU A 15 14.71 4.59 29.89
C LEU A 15 13.62 5.22 29.02
N ILE A 16 12.35 4.98 29.32
CA ILE A 16 11.22 5.62 28.63
C ILE A 16 11.17 7.14 28.92
N ARG A 17 11.56 7.59 30.12
CA ARG A 17 11.56 9.03 30.49
C ARG A 17 12.69 9.85 29.84
N ALA A 18 13.76 9.23 29.36
CA ALA A 18 14.89 9.96 28.77
C ALA A 18 14.74 10.26 27.26
N ALA A 19 13.70 9.74 26.59
CA ALA A 19 13.46 9.93 25.15
C ALA A 19 12.34 10.95 24.83
N ALA A 20 11.74 11.58 25.81
CA ALA A 20 10.66 12.56 25.60
C ALA A 20 11.24 13.98 25.35
N GLY A 21 11.94 14.16 24.25
CA GLY A 21 12.42 15.48 23.85
C GLY A 21 13.16 15.41 22.52
N ASN A 22 12.45 15.55 21.41
CA ASN A 22 12.71 16.36 20.24
C ASN A 22 12.11 15.77 18.94
N ASP A 23 11.50 16.62 18.13
CA ASP A 23 11.17 16.45 16.71
C ASP A 23 10.01 15.52 16.31
N GLY A 24 9.04 15.26 17.20
CA GLY A 24 7.86 14.42 16.88
C GLY A 24 8.21 12.95 16.67
N LEU A 25 9.30 12.47 17.27
CA LEU A 25 9.66 11.06 17.39
C LEU A 25 8.93 10.40 18.58
N ASN A 26 8.73 9.07 18.46
CA ASN A 26 8.11 8.24 19.52
C ASN A 26 6.74 8.75 20.00
N ILE A 27 5.89 9.12 19.03
CA ILE A 27 4.58 9.72 19.32
C ILE A 27 3.62 8.74 20.01
N LEU A 28 3.74 7.43 19.72
CA LEU A 28 2.92 6.41 20.37
C LEU A 28 3.37 6.18 21.80
N GLN A 29 4.68 6.08 22.07
CA GLN A 29 5.21 5.92 23.41
C GLN A 29 4.87 7.15 24.29
N ALA A 30 4.92 8.35 23.69
CA ALA A 30 4.53 9.58 24.37
C ALA A 30 3.04 9.56 24.75
N GLU A 31 2.17 9.10 23.86
CA GLU A 31 0.74 8.96 24.13
C GLU A 31 0.48 7.88 25.19
N TYR A 32 1.08 6.69 25.03
CA TYR A 32 0.93 5.57 25.95
C TYR A 32 1.40 5.87 27.38
N SER A 33 2.40 6.75 27.53
CA SER A 33 2.97 7.14 28.83
C SER A 33 2.16 8.22 29.55
N LYS A 34 1.07 8.72 28.98
CA LYS A 34 0.19 9.67 29.68
C LYS A 34 -0.51 8.98 30.86
N PRO A 35 -0.75 9.72 31.98
CA PRO A 35 -1.43 9.14 33.12
C PRO A 35 -2.77 8.50 32.79
N GLY A 36 -3.00 7.28 33.23
CA GLY A 36 -4.22 6.52 33.03
C GLY A 36 -4.36 5.83 31.67
N VAL A 37 -3.48 6.10 30.70
CA VAL A 37 -3.59 5.50 29.37
C VAL A 37 -3.16 4.03 29.39
N ALA A 38 -2.02 3.70 29.95
CA ALA A 38 -1.57 2.30 30.04
C ALA A 38 -2.56 1.45 30.85
N GLU A 39 -3.07 1.99 31.96
CA GLU A 39 -4.02 1.33 32.85
C GLU A 39 -5.41 1.12 32.20
N SER A 40 -5.72 1.82 31.12
CA SER A 40 -7.00 1.65 30.39
C SER A 40 -7.08 0.31 29.65
N PHE A 41 -5.94 -0.32 29.37
CA PHE A 41 -5.85 -1.63 28.75
C PHE A 41 -5.86 -2.75 29.79
N ALA A 42 -7.02 -3.37 30.02
CA ALA A 42 -7.17 -4.43 31.02
C ALA A 42 -7.41 -5.79 30.35
N ALA A 43 -6.68 -6.81 30.81
CA ALA A 43 -6.85 -8.17 30.35
C ALA A 43 -8.27 -8.67 30.64
N GLY A 44 -8.92 -9.28 29.65
CA GLY A 44 -10.30 -9.74 29.76
C GLY A 44 -11.36 -8.64 29.77
N LYS A 45 -11.01 -7.37 29.55
CA LYS A 45 -11.98 -6.27 29.42
C LYS A 45 -12.88 -6.47 28.20
N ALA A 46 -14.17 -6.26 28.36
CA ALA A 46 -15.13 -6.20 27.25
C ALA A 46 -15.01 -4.84 26.56
N TRP A 47 -14.21 -4.76 25.52
CA TRP A 47 -13.91 -3.52 24.81
C TRP A 47 -14.27 -3.55 23.33
N PHE A 48 -14.38 -4.76 22.73
CA PHE A 48 -14.55 -4.89 21.28
C PHE A 48 -15.84 -4.21 20.84
N PRO A 49 -15.81 -3.22 19.90
CA PRO A 49 -16.90 -2.25 19.72
C PRO A 49 -18.04 -2.80 18.86
N PHE A 50 -18.42 -4.04 19.10
CA PHE A 50 -19.47 -4.73 18.35
C PHE A 50 -20.50 -5.34 19.33
N PRO A 51 -21.76 -5.53 18.89
CA PRO A 51 -22.76 -6.18 19.70
C PRO A 51 -22.32 -7.58 20.15
N ALA A 52 -22.72 -8.03 21.33
CA ALA A 52 -22.57 -9.43 21.70
C ALA A 52 -23.29 -10.32 20.67
N TYR A 53 -22.86 -11.60 20.54
CA TYR A 53 -23.46 -12.53 19.56
C TYR A 53 -24.98 -12.62 19.73
N GLU A 54 -25.48 -12.61 20.97
CA GLU A 54 -26.89 -12.71 21.31
C GLU A 54 -27.70 -11.41 21.03
N ASP A 55 -27.03 -10.27 20.85
CA ASP A 55 -27.72 -8.99 20.54
C ASP A 55 -28.11 -8.94 19.06
N ARG A 56 -29.19 -9.61 18.75
CA ARG A 56 -29.71 -9.68 17.37
C ARG A 56 -30.18 -8.36 16.81
N ALA A 57 -30.68 -7.45 17.69
CA ALA A 57 -31.14 -6.13 17.28
C ALA A 57 -29.96 -5.24 16.89
N GLY A 58 -28.88 -5.27 17.66
CA GLY A 58 -27.64 -4.56 17.34
C GLY A 58 -27.05 -5.01 16.00
N TRP A 59 -26.92 -6.32 15.78
CA TRP A 59 -26.43 -6.85 14.50
C TRP A 59 -27.35 -6.51 13.31
N ALA A 60 -28.66 -6.63 13.49
CA ALA A 60 -29.61 -6.26 12.44
C ALA A 60 -29.48 -4.76 12.03
N ALA A 61 -29.27 -3.88 13.01
CA ALA A 61 -29.06 -2.45 12.77
C ALA A 61 -27.75 -2.18 11.98
N LEU A 62 -26.66 -2.88 12.31
CA LEU A 62 -25.37 -2.73 11.65
C LEU A 62 -25.38 -3.28 10.22
N PHE A 63 -25.83 -4.52 10.01
CA PHE A 63 -25.86 -5.12 8.68
C PHE A 63 -26.92 -4.45 7.77
N GLY A 64 -28.09 -4.14 8.30
CA GLY A 64 -29.16 -3.55 7.54
C GLY A 64 -29.47 -4.32 6.23
N PRO A 65 -29.53 -3.64 5.08
CA PRO A 65 -29.84 -4.30 3.79
C PRO A 65 -28.73 -5.23 3.27
N ASP A 66 -27.53 -5.20 3.86
CA ASP A 66 -26.43 -6.08 3.45
C ASP A 66 -26.53 -7.47 4.07
N ALA A 67 -27.35 -7.64 5.12
CA ALA A 67 -27.51 -8.90 5.85
C ALA A 67 -27.80 -10.10 4.93
N GLU A 68 -28.78 -9.97 4.05
CA GLU A 68 -29.21 -11.06 3.15
C GLU A 68 -28.06 -11.49 2.20
N LYS A 69 -27.28 -10.54 1.70
CA LYS A 69 -26.15 -10.82 0.81
C LYS A 69 -25.03 -11.55 1.55
N VAL A 70 -24.77 -11.16 2.79
CA VAL A 70 -23.76 -11.78 3.65
C VAL A 70 -24.19 -13.19 4.02
N ILE A 71 -25.44 -13.39 4.42
CA ILE A 71 -26.01 -14.70 4.74
C ILE A 71 -25.93 -15.64 3.53
N ARG A 72 -26.36 -15.21 2.34
CA ARG A 72 -26.25 -16.01 1.10
C ARG A 72 -24.81 -16.45 0.80
N ARG A 73 -23.82 -15.60 1.11
CA ARG A 73 -22.41 -15.98 0.94
C ARG A 73 -22.00 -17.07 1.93
N GLY A 74 -22.47 -17.02 3.16
CA GLY A 74 -22.28 -18.09 4.16
C GLY A 74 -22.97 -19.40 3.74
N GLU A 75 -24.20 -19.32 3.20
CA GLU A 75 -24.95 -20.49 2.71
C GLU A 75 -24.18 -21.30 1.67
N GLN A 76 -23.44 -20.62 0.79
CA GLN A 76 -22.57 -21.27 -0.21
C GLN A 76 -21.40 -22.05 0.42
N LEU A 77 -21.16 -21.87 1.72
CA LEU A 77 -20.05 -22.47 2.46
C LEU A 77 -20.50 -23.50 3.50
N LEU A 78 -21.80 -23.83 3.60
CA LEU A 78 -22.29 -24.83 4.54
C LEU A 78 -21.65 -26.19 4.31
N ASP A 79 -21.36 -26.56 3.06
CA ASP A 79 -20.69 -27.80 2.69
C ASP A 79 -19.22 -27.58 2.31
N TYR A 80 -18.59 -26.46 2.75
CA TYR A 80 -17.23 -26.14 2.42
C TYR A 80 -16.26 -27.22 2.91
N GLN A 81 -15.42 -27.72 1.98
CA GLN A 81 -14.38 -28.70 2.32
C GLN A 81 -13.11 -27.94 2.71
N TRP A 82 -12.82 -27.92 3.98
CA TRP A 82 -11.62 -27.30 4.54
C TRP A 82 -10.36 -27.91 3.94
N GLN A 83 -9.51 -27.06 3.38
CA GLN A 83 -8.35 -27.52 2.62
C GLN A 83 -7.17 -27.78 3.55
N TYR A 84 -6.71 -29.04 3.57
CA TYR A 84 -5.47 -29.42 4.24
C TYR A 84 -4.26 -28.92 3.46
N ILE A 85 -3.25 -28.41 4.17
CA ILE A 85 -1.97 -27.95 3.58
C ILE A 85 -0.91 -29.02 3.83
N PRO A 86 -0.56 -29.86 2.83
CA PRO A 86 0.42 -30.93 2.99
C PRO A 86 1.86 -30.39 3.06
N ALA A 87 2.77 -31.16 3.63
CA ALA A 87 4.18 -30.84 3.68
C ALA A 87 4.79 -30.52 2.29
N SER A 88 4.31 -31.19 1.25
CA SER A 88 4.72 -30.92 -0.13
C SER A 88 4.37 -29.52 -0.61
N ALA A 89 3.28 -28.91 -0.14
CA ALA A 89 2.90 -27.53 -0.46
C ALA A 89 3.87 -26.49 0.16
N TYR A 90 4.32 -26.72 1.40
CA TYR A 90 5.38 -25.92 2.01
C TYR A 90 6.69 -26.07 1.23
N LEU A 91 7.09 -27.29 0.88
CA LEU A 91 8.34 -27.59 0.17
C LEU A 91 8.34 -27.13 -1.29
N ALA A 92 7.19 -26.84 -1.88
CA ALA A 92 7.10 -26.35 -3.26
C ALA A 92 7.86 -25.02 -3.44
N PHE A 93 7.78 -24.11 -2.47
CA PHE A 93 8.54 -22.86 -2.52
C PHE A 93 10.05 -23.09 -2.53
N GLU A 94 10.57 -23.99 -1.68
CA GLU A 94 11.99 -24.30 -1.63
C GLU A 94 12.48 -24.99 -2.92
N ARG A 95 11.66 -25.90 -3.48
CA ARG A 95 12.01 -26.72 -4.65
C ARG A 95 11.92 -25.98 -5.97
N THR A 96 10.88 -25.20 -6.15
CA THR A 96 10.54 -24.58 -7.45
C THR A 96 10.27 -23.08 -7.38
N GLY A 97 10.23 -22.48 -6.18
CA GLY A 97 9.83 -21.10 -5.96
C GLY A 97 8.31 -20.89 -6.00
N ASP A 98 7.51 -21.94 -6.09
CA ASP A 98 6.05 -21.85 -6.13
C ASP A 98 5.48 -21.54 -4.73
N ARG A 99 4.94 -20.34 -4.59
CA ARG A 99 4.24 -19.88 -3.39
C ARG A 99 2.79 -20.35 -3.37
N GLN A 100 2.18 -20.47 -4.55
CA GLN A 100 0.73 -20.65 -4.71
C GLN A 100 0.27 -22.02 -4.23
N ALA A 101 1.15 -23.01 -4.23
CA ALA A 101 0.84 -24.34 -3.69
C ALA A 101 0.32 -24.30 -2.24
N MET A 102 0.81 -23.35 -1.43
CA MET A 102 0.35 -23.13 -0.06
C MET A 102 -0.63 -21.95 0.06
N GLU A 103 -0.36 -20.83 -0.61
CA GLU A 103 -1.11 -19.58 -0.44
C GLU A 103 -2.56 -19.69 -0.92
N ARG A 104 -2.84 -20.50 -1.95
CA ARG A 104 -4.23 -20.71 -2.45
C ARG A 104 -5.11 -21.43 -1.45
N PRO A 105 -4.77 -22.62 -0.93
CA PRO A 105 -5.59 -23.30 0.07
C PRO A 105 -5.70 -22.51 1.39
N GLU A 106 -4.63 -21.85 1.84
CA GLU A 106 -4.65 -20.96 3.00
C GLU A 106 -5.65 -19.80 2.79
N GLY A 107 -5.55 -19.10 1.68
CA GLY A 107 -6.43 -17.98 1.34
C GLY A 107 -7.91 -18.40 1.19
N ALA A 108 -8.18 -19.59 0.64
CA ALA A 108 -9.52 -20.13 0.52
C ALA A 108 -10.13 -20.43 1.90
N ASN A 109 -9.38 -21.08 2.79
CA ASN A 109 -9.81 -21.37 4.17
C ASN A 109 -10.07 -20.08 4.96
N ARG A 110 -9.17 -19.11 4.86
CA ARG A 110 -9.31 -17.80 5.49
C ARG A 110 -10.56 -17.06 4.99
N GLY A 111 -10.77 -17.03 3.68
CA GLY A 111 -11.95 -16.42 3.08
C GLY A 111 -13.26 -17.08 3.50
N ALA A 112 -13.27 -18.43 3.61
CA ALA A 112 -14.42 -19.19 4.09
C ALA A 112 -14.72 -18.84 5.56
N MET A 113 -13.70 -18.82 6.43
CA MET A 113 -13.89 -18.49 7.85
C MET A 113 -14.48 -17.10 8.05
N ILE A 114 -13.94 -16.07 7.35
CA ILE A 114 -14.48 -14.71 7.45
C ILE A 114 -15.93 -14.63 6.98
N ALA A 115 -16.26 -15.29 5.86
CA ALA A 115 -17.61 -15.26 5.33
C ALA A 115 -18.61 -15.96 6.27
N LEU A 116 -18.21 -17.07 6.90
CA LEU A 116 -19.03 -17.79 7.89
C LEU A 116 -19.21 -16.98 9.19
N ILE A 117 -18.14 -16.30 9.68
CA ILE A 117 -18.24 -15.38 10.84
C ILE A 117 -19.30 -14.31 10.56
N LEU A 118 -19.19 -13.62 9.43
CA LEU A 118 -20.11 -12.55 9.08
C LEU A 118 -21.55 -13.06 8.89
N ALA A 119 -21.72 -14.23 8.27
CA ALA A 119 -23.03 -14.81 8.04
C ALA A 119 -23.70 -15.21 9.36
N GLU A 120 -22.97 -15.81 10.30
CA GLU A 120 -23.51 -16.17 11.60
C GLU A 120 -23.84 -14.93 12.43
N LEU A 121 -22.98 -13.90 12.41
CA LEU A 121 -23.27 -12.63 13.08
C LEU A 121 -24.52 -11.94 12.49
N ALA A 122 -24.71 -12.02 11.18
CA ALA A 122 -25.87 -11.42 10.52
C ALA A 122 -27.16 -12.20 10.80
N GLU A 123 -27.13 -13.55 10.80
CA GLU A 123 -28.31 -14.39 10.95
C GLU A 123 -28.61 -14.79 12.40
N GLY A 124 -27.59 -15.26 13.14
CA GLY A 124 -27.67 -15.66 14.55
C GLY A 124 -28.55 -16.85 14.84
N LYS A 125 -28.64 -17.84 13.92
CA LYS A 125 -29.42 -19.05 14.07
C LYS A 125 -28.58 -20.27 14.40
N GLY A 126 -27.27 -20.14 14.49
CA GLY A 126 -26.35 -21.23 14.82
C GLY A 126 -26.05 -22.20 13.67
N ARG A 127 -26.63 -22.00 12.49
CA ARG A 127 -26.48 -22.98 11.39
C ARG A 127 -25.10 -22.94 10.70
N PHE A 128 -24.26 -21.91 10.95
CA PHE A 128 -22.90 -21.84 10.48
C PHE A 128 -21.87 -22.27 11.54
N ILE A 129 -22.29 -22.54 12.77
CA ILE A 129 -21.41 -22.83 13.91
C ILE A 129 -20.60 -24.12 13.68
N ASP A 130 -21.19 -25.19 13.14
CA ASP A 130 -20.44 -26.42 12.87
C ASP A 130 -19.28 -26.18 11.87
N GLN A 131 -19.52 -25.38 10.84
CA GLN A 131 -18.46 -25.04 9.88
C GLN A 131 -17.42 -24.11 10.49
N LEU A 132 -17.81 -23.17 11.34
CA LEU A 132 -16.86 -22.33 12.08
C LEU A 132 -16.01 -23.17 13.03
N ALA A 133 -16.63 -24.13 13.74
CA ALA A 133 -15.94 -25.10 14.60
C ALA A 133 -14.92 -25.93 13.79
N ASN A 134 -15.30 -26.43 12.62
CA ASN A 134 -14.37 -27.12 11.71
C ASN A 134 -13.19 -26.25 11.29
N GLY A 135 -13.44 -24.97 11.01
CA GLY A 135 -12.40 -24.01 10.62
C GLY A 135 -11.39 -23.74 11.73
N VAL A 136 -11.84 -23.42 12.94
CA VAL A 136 -10.93 -23.18 14.09
C VAL A 136 -10.24 -24.46 14.52
N TRP A 137 -10.90 -25.63 14.40
CA TRP A 137 -10.31 -26.94 14.67
C TRP A 137 -9.17 -27.27 13.70
N LEU A 138 -9.38 -27.03 12.40
CA LEU A 138 -8.30 -27.13 11.40
C LEU A 138 -7.14 -26.19 11.71
N ALA A 139 -7.45 -24.95 12.07
CA ALA A 139 -6.43 -23.96 12.46
C ALA A 139 -5.57 -24.45 13.63
N ALA A 140 -6.21 -25.05 14.64
CA ALA A 140 -5.52 -25.61 15.81
C ALA A 140 -4.59 -26.78 15.49
N GLN A 141 -4.90 -27.55 14.45
CA GLN A 141 -4.11 -28.69 14.00
C GLN A 141 -2.93 -28.32 13.10
N GLN A 142 -2.89 -27.10 12.54
CA GLN A 142 -1.78 -26.66 11.69
C GLN A 142 -0.51 -26.49 12.52
N PRO A 143 0.65 -26.95 12.01
CA PRO A 143 1.93 -26.83 12.73
C PRO A 143 2.41 -25.37 12.78
N SER A 144 2.03 -24.54 11.81
CA SER A 144 2.33 -23.11 11.72
C SER A 144 1.32 -22.43 10.79
N TRP A 145 1.10 -21.13 11.02
CA TRP A 145 0.25 -20.28 10.18
C TRP A 145 1.07 -19.40 9.22
N VAL A 146 2.40 -19.52 9.25
CA VAL A 146 3.34 -18.76 8.44
C VAL A 146 3.41 -19.32 7.02
N LEU A 147 3.47 -18.45 6.02
CA LEU A 147 3.59 -18.84 4.61
C LEU A 147 4.93 -19.53 4.33
N SER A 148 4.92 -20.51 3.42
CA SER A 148 6.13 -21.25 3.02
C SER A 148 7.28 -20.32 2.56
N ALA A 149 6.94 -19.22 1.87
CA ALA A 149 7.91 -18.23 1.41
C ALA A 149 8.63 -17.49 2.56
N HIS A 150 8.06 -17.49 3.78
CA HIS A 150 8.60 -16.79 4.94
C HIS A 150 9.22 -17.74 5.98
N GLN A 151 8.95 -19.04 5.91
CA GLN A 151 9.52 -20.05 6.81
C GLN A 151 11.06 -20.12 6.80
N GLY A 152 11.69 -19.71 5.70
CA GLY A 152 13.17 -19.61 5.60
C GLY A 152 13.83 -18.65 6.59
N ARG A 153 13.04 -17.91 7.41
CA ARG A 153 13.53 -17.09 8.55
C ARG A 153 13.84 -17.92 9.79
N GLN A 154 13.36 -19.17 9.86
CA GLN A 154 13.76 -20.13 10.88
C GLN A 154 15.28 -20.34 10.85
N ARG A 155 15.88 -20.78 11.98
CA ARG A 155 17.31 -21.11 12.05
C ARG A 155 17.68 -22.20 11.04
N SER A 156 16.79 -23.16 10.81
CA SER A 156 16.98 -24.22 9.81
C SER A 156 17.05 -23.70 8.36
N LYS A 157 16.53 -22.50 8.07
CA LYS A 157 16.39 -21.91 6.73
C LYS A 157 15.53 -22.74 5.76
N ARG A 158 14.75 -23.69 6.25
CA ARG A 158 13.88 -24.57 5.47
C ARG A 158 12.46 -24.02 5.38
N SER A 159 11.73 -24.44 4.35
CA SER A 159 10.33 -24.05 4.16
C SER A 159 9.32 -24.89 4.95
N LEU A 160 9.75 -26.02 5.53
CA LEU A 160 8.89 -26.82 6.39
C LEU A 160 8.91 -26.25 7.82
N PRO A 161 7.75 -26.04 8.47
CA PRO A 161 7.69 -25.48 9.82
C PRO A 161 8.42 -26.33 10.85
N ASP A 162 9.20 -25.69 11.74
CA ASP A 162 9.72 -26.30 12.95
C ASP A 162 8.87 -25.83 14.14
N ALA A 163 8.16 -26.75 14.80
CA ALA A 163 7.29 -26.42 15.94
C ALA A 163 8.03 -25.78 17.14
N ARG A 164 9.36 -25.87 17.19
CA ARG A 164 10.20 -25.27 18.23
C ARG A 164 10.55 -23.80 17.93
N GLU A 165 10.29 -23.33 16.70
CA GLU A 165 10.63 -22.00 16.23
C GLU A 165 9.43 -21.36 15.55
N GLN A 166 8.42 -20.99 16.33
CA GLN A 166 7.27 -20.28 15.79
C GLN A 166 7.64 -18.85 15.41
N LEU A 167 7.30 -18.47 14.19
CA LEU A 167 7.49 -17.13 13.64
C LEU A 167 6.14 -16.43 13.50
N ILE A 168 6.18 -15.11 13.34
CA ILE A 168 5.01 -14.33 12.97
C ILE A 168 5.31 -13.60 11.65
N ASP A 169 4.44 -13.79 10.67
CA ASP A 169 4.43 -13.07 9.41
C ASP A 169 3.05 -12.43 9.15
N LEU A 170 2.89 -11.79 8.00
CA LEU A 170 1.65 -11.15 7.58
C LEU A 170 0.43 -12.10 7.59
N ALA A 171 0.65 -13.35 7.18
CA ALA A 171 -0.41 -14.35 7.07
C ALA A 171 -0.78 -14.91 8.44
N SER A 172 0.23 -15.26 9.26
CA SER A 172 -0.02 -15.80 10.60
C SER A 172 -0.66 -14.79 11.53
N GLY A 173 -0.23 -13.52 11.49
CA GLY A 173 -0.88 -12.43 12.24
C GLY A 173 -2.36 -12.30 11.88
N ARG A 174 -2.65 -12.20 10.58
CA ARG A 174 -4.03 -12.12 10.06
C ARG A 174 -4.85 -13.35 10.40
N TYR A 175 -4.29 -14.55 10.27
CA TYR A 175 -5.01 -15.79 10.61
C TYR A 175 -5.31 -15.87 12.11
N GLY A 176 -4.34 -15.45 12.94
CA GLY A 176 -4.52 -15.31 14.39
C GLY A 176 -5.66 -14.34 14.75
N SER A 177 -5.74 -13.17 14.10
CA SER A 177 -6.82 -12.22 14.33
C SER A 177 -8.19 -12.77 13.96
N ILE A 178 -8.31 -13.53 12.85
CA ILE A 178 -9.54 -14.18 12.43
C ILE A 178 -9.98 -15.23 13.44
N VAL A 179 -9.06 -16.08 13.88
CA VAL A 179 -9.34 -17.14 14.88
C VAL A 179 -9.74 -16.53 16.22
N SER A 180 -9.06 -15.44 16.63
CA SER A 180 -9.39 -14.71 17.87
C SER A 180 -10.76 -14.05 17.81
N ILE A 181 -11.14 -13.47 16.66
CA ILE A 181 -12.48 -12.90 16.43
C ILE A 181 -13.55 -14.01 16.48
N ALA A 182 -13.31 -15.16 15.81
CA ALA A 182 -14.24 -16.29 15.85
C ALA A 182 -14.41 -16.80 17.28
N TYR A 183 -13.32 -16.94 18.03
CA TYR A 183 -13.38 -17.34 19.44
C TYR A 183 -14.14 -16.30 20.29
N HIS A 184 -13.87 -15.01 20.12
CA HIS A 184 -14.52 -13.96 20.87
C HIS A 184 -16.05 -14.02 20.77
N PHE A 185 -16.59 -14.19 19.56
CA PHE A 185 -18.04 -14.22 19.36
C PHE A 185 -18.66 -15.59 19.64
N PHE A 186 -17.96 -16.69 19.36
CA PHE A 186 -18.59 -18.01 19.27
C PHE A 186 -18.06 -19.06 20.26
N HIS A 187 -17.12 -18.73 21.19
CA HIS A 187 -16.60 -19.72 22.11
C HIS A 187 -17.70 -20.43 22.93
N ARG A 188 -18.75 -19.70 23.34
CA ARG A 188 -19.88 -20.30 24.05
C ARG A 188 -20.65 -21.28 23.18
N GLU A 189 -20.76 -21.04 21.89
CA GLU A 189 -21.41 -21.96 20.95
C GLU A 189 -20.51 -23.17 20.66
N PHE A 190 -19.18 -22.93 20.58
CA PHE A 190 -18.22 -24.05 20.49
C PHE A 190 -18.24 -24.93 21.71
N ASP A 191 -18.34 -24.37 22.92
CA ASP A 191 -18.43 -25.12 24.18
C ASP A 191 -19.73 -25.97 24.27
N LYS A 192 -20.81 -25.54 23.63
CA LYS A 192 -22.05 -26.36 23.52
C LYS A 192 -21.83 -27.59 22.65
N LEU A 193 -20.97 -27.51 21.63
CA LEU A 193 -20.58 -28.64 20.81
C LEU A 193 -19.62 -29.56 21.59
N ASP A 194 -18.48 -29.01 21.99
CA ASP A 194 -17.46 -29.64 22.85
C ASP A 194 -16.46 -28.56 23.34
N PRO A 195 -16.26 -28.43 24.68
CA PRO A 195 -15.29 -27.44 25.23
C PRO A 195 -13.85 -27.60 24.73
N SER A 196 -13.47 -28.79 24.21
CA SER A 196 -12.16 -29.05 23.65
C SER A 196 -11.87 -28.13 22.44
N ILE A 197 -12.91 -27.64 21.73
CA ILE A 197 -12.76 -26.73 20.59
C ILE A 197 -12.20 -25.40 21.08
N SER A 198 -12.78 -24.85 22.14
CA SER A 198 -12.29 -23.59 22.74
C SER A 198 -10.88 -23.74 23.30
N VAL A 199 -10.58 -24.82 24.01
CA VAL A 199 -9.24 -25.11 24.54
C VAL A 199 -8.20 -25.23 23.42
N ALA A 200 -8.51 -25.95 22.34
CA ALA A 200 -7.62 -26.11 21.20
C ALA A 200 -7.36 -24.76 20.52
N THR A 201 -8.40 -23.92 20.39
CA THR A 201 -8.32 -22.58 19.78
C THR A 201 -7.44 -21.65 20.61
N GLU A 202 -7.65 -21.56 21.92
CA GLU A 202 -6.81 -20.77 22.84
C GLU A 202 -5.34 -21.19 22.76
N ASN A 203 -5.07 -22.48 22.82
CA ASN A 203 -3.71 -23.04 22.71
C ASN A 203 -3.05 -22.72 21.36
N ALA A 204 -3.83 -22.77 20.28
CA ALA A 204 -3.31 -22.46 18.94
C ALA A 204 -2.92 -20.97 18.79
N VAL A 205 -3.76 -20.05 19.26
CA VAL A 205 -3.43 -18.61 19.25
C VAL A 205 -2.22 -18.34 20.14
N ARG A 206 -2.19 -18.91 21.36
CA ARG A 206 -1.04 -18.76 22.25
C ARG A 206 0.25 -19.23 21.60
N ARG A 207 0.27 -20.45 21.06
CA ARG A 207 1.45 -21.05 20.43
C ARG A 207 1.94 -20.29 19.20
N ASN A 208 1.01 -19.85 18.31
CA ASN A 208 1.39 -19.28 17.03
C ASN A 208 1.59 -17.76 17.08
N ILE A 209 0.99 -17.05 18.05
CA ILE A 209 0.99 -15.58 18.09
C ILE A 209 1.51 -15.04 19.43
N LEU A 210 0.83 -15.37 20.57
CA LEU A 210 1.09 -14.66 21.82
C LEU A 210 2.49 -14.96 22.40
N ASP A 211 2.89 -16.22 22.44
CA ASP A 211 4.17 -16.63 22.99
C ASP A 211 5.35 -16.21 22.08
N PRO A 212 5.32 -16.45 20.74
CA PRO A 212 6.38 -16.02 19.83
C PRO A 212 6.58 -14.50 19.80
N TYR A 213 5.50 -13.71 20.01
CA TYR A 213 5.60 -12.25 20.03
C TYR A 213 6.40 -11.76 21.23
N LEU A 214 6.19 -12.34 22.39
CA LEU A 214 6.85 -11.97 23.65
C LEU A 214 8.23 -12.60 23.85
N ASP A 215 8.64 -13.55 22.99
CA ASP A 215 9.93 -14.21 23.09
C ASP A 215 11.04 -13.39 22.41
N PRO A 216 11.98 -12.79 23.18
CA PRO A 216 13.12 -12.07 22.59
C PRO A 216 13.99 -12.93 21.68
N GLY A 217 13.99 -14.25 21.87
CA GLY A 217 14.71 -15.21 21.01
C GLY A 217 14.18 -15.26 19.58
N GLN A 218 12.95 -14.79 19.34
CA GLN A 218 12.32 -14.73 18.02
C GLN A 218 12.46 -13.35 17.32
N TRP A 219 13.01 -12.33 17.97
CA TRP A 219 13.05 -10.97 17.39
C TRP A 219 13.85 -10.91 16.07
N CYS A 220 14.91 -11.70 15.91
CA CYS A 220 15.64 -11.77 14.65
C CYS A 220 14.77 -12.35 13.51
N ALA A 221 13.94 -13.32 13.81
CA ALA A 221 13.02 -13.92 12.86
C ALA A 221 11.80 -13.01 12.60
N ASN A 222 11.28 -12.36 13.65
CA ASN A 222 10.25 -11.33 13.61
C ASN A 222 10.89 -9.95 13.40
N TRP A 223 11.74 -9.82 12.38
CA TRP A 223 12.54 -8.62 12.07
C TRP A 223 11.73 -7.34 11.97
N TRP A 224 10.47 -7.44 11.56
CA TRP A 224 9.52 -6.35 11.40
C TRP A 224 9.21 -5.62 12.72
N LEU A 225 9.52 -6.21 13.87
CA LEU A 225 9.47 -5.52 15.16
C LEU A 225 10.50 -4.38 15.27
N GLY A 226 11.61 -4.44 14.52
CA GLY A 226 12.69 -3.46 14.61
C GLY A 226 13.53 -3.55 15.89
N LEU A 227 13.29 -4.53 16.75
CA LEU A 227 13.87 -4.64 18.08
C LEU A 227 15.21 -5.40 18.11
N ALA A 228 15.50 -6.23 17.09
CA ALA A 228 16.71 -7.05 17.04
C ALA A 228 17.98 -6.26 16.70
N SER A 229 17.86 -5.21 15.88
CA SER A 229 19.01 -4.38 15.47
C SER A 229 18.57 -2.94 15.19
N LYS A 230 19.39 -1.97 15.63
CA LYS A 230 19.15 -0.55 15.31
C LYS A 230 19.41 -0.27 13.83
N GLY A 231 18.53 0.52 13.20
CA GLY A 231 18.71 0.97 11.81
C GLY A 231 18.34 -0.05 10.74
N SER A 232 17.64 -1.14 11.11
CA SER A 232 17.06 -2.05 10.10
C SER A 232 16.02 -1.31 9.28
N MET A 233 15.97 -1.63 7.97
CA MET A 233 14.87 -1.19 7.10
C MET A 233 13.57 -1.79 7.64
N LEU A 234 12.58 -0.90 7.91
CA LEU A 234 11.23 -1.26 8.29
C LEU A 234 10.28 -0.90 7.14
N ASN A 235 9.20 -1.64 7.02
CA ASN A 235 8.20 -1.41 5.98
C ASN A 235 6.79 -1.75 6.49
N ASN A 236 5.85 -1.90 5.59
CA ASN A 236 4.44 -2.21 5.87
C ASN A 236 4.22 -3.46 6.76
N TRP A 237 5.19 -4.37 6.89
CA TRP A 237 5.08 -5.52 7.80
C TRP A 237 4.93 -5.09 9.26
N THR A 238 5.60 -4.02 9.66
CA THR A 238 5.54 -3.53 11.04
C THR A 238 4.13 -3.16 11.47
N PRO A 239 3.42 -2.23 10.81
CA PRO A 239 2.05 -1.91 11.21
C PRO A 239 1.08 -3.06 10.96
N TRP A 240 1.30 -3.87 9.93
CA TRP A 240 0.43 -5.00 9.63
C TRP A 240 0.49 -6.05 10.74
N CYS A 241 1.68 -6.58 11.05
CA CYS A 241 1.80 -7.61 12.07
C CYS A 241 1.43 -7.10 13.47
N ASN A 242 1.85 -5.86 13.83
CA ASN A 242 1.48 -5.31 15.14
C ASN A 242 -0.04 -5.14 15.31
N SER A 243 -0.76 -4.64 14.30
CA SER A 243 -2.22 -4.48 14.39
C SER A 243 -2.93 -5.82 14.62
N ASP A 244 -2.55 -6.86 13.84
CA ASP A 244 -3.16 -8.18 13.93
C ASP A 244 -2.80 -8.88 15.25
N VAL A 245 -1.54 -8.78 15.69
CA VAL A 245 -1.06 -9.41 16.93
C VAL A 245 -1.67 -8.75 18.17
N ILE A 246 -1.72 -7.42 18.22
CA ILE A 246 -2.32 -6.72 19.38
C ILE A 246 -3.81 -6.99 19.49
N LEU A 247 -4.51 -7.11 18.38
CA LEU A 247 -5.90 -7.57 18.39
C LEU A 247 -6.04 -8.96 19.05
N CYS A 248 -5.12 -9.91 18.73
CA CYS A 248 -5.12 -11.22 19.39
C CYS A 248 -4.88 -11.09 20.91
N PHE A 249 -3.92 -10.27 21.35
CA PHE A 249 -3.67 -10.06 22.77
C PHE A 249 -4.89 -9.47 23.48
N LEU A 250 -5.46 -8.42 22.94
CA LEU A 250 -6.61 -7.73 23.55
C LEU A 250 -7.89 -8.58 23.60
N LEU A 251 -8.03 -9.56 22.69
CA LEU A 251 -9.18 -10.49 22.71
C LEU A 251 -8.95 -11.76 23.52
N MET A 252 -7.68 -12.22 23.64
CA MET A 252 -7.41 -13.59 24.12
C MET A 252 -6.54 -13.67 25.39
N GLU A 253 -5.68 -12.65 25.66
CA GLU A 253 -4.78 -12.71 26.81
C GLU A 253 -5.53 -12.38 28.10
N LYS A 254 -5.35 -13.24 29.10
CA LYS A 254 -6.00 -13.15 30.42
C LYS A 254 -5.03 -12.70 31.52
N ASP A 255 -3.73 -12.71 31.25
CA ASP A 255 -2.65 -12.29 32.14
C ASP A 255 -2.29 -10.83 31.89
N GLN A 256 -2.50 -9.97 32.89
CA GLN A 256 -2.24 -8.52 32.77
C GLN A 256 -0.77 -8.21 32.51
N GLU A 257 0.17 -8.89 33.16
CA GLU A 257 1.60 -8.63 32.97
C GLU A 257 2.04 -8.95 31.53
N ARG A 258 1.49 -10.01 30.96
CA ARG A 258 1.76 -10.37 29.56
C ARG A 258 1.14 -9.37 28.60
N LEU A 259 -0.08 -8.90 28.85
CA LEU A 259 -0.72 -7.86 28.06
C LEU A 259 0.09 -6.55 28.10
N ASP A 260 0.49 -6.10 29.31
CA ASP A 260 1.29 -4.87 29.48
C ASP A 260 2.62 -4.94 28.70
N ARG A 261 3.29 -6.10 28.75
CA ARG A 261 4.52 -6.33 27.97
C ARG A 261 4.25 -6.28 26.45
N ALA A 262 3.17 -6.89 25.99
CA ALA A 262 2.82 -6.87 24.57
C ALA A 262 2.50 -5.44 24.09
N MET A 263 1.73 -4.70 24.89
CA MET A 263 1.38 -3.30 24.59
C MET A 263 2.63 -2.42 24.51
N ALA A 264 3.50 -2.46 25.52
CA ALA A 264 4.74 -1.69 25.53
C ALA A 264 5.65 -2.04 24.34
N GLN A 265 5.80 -3.32 24.02
CA GLN A 265 6.58 -3.80 22.88
C GLN A 265 5.99 -3.32 21.54
N SER A 266 4.66 -3.41 21.37
CA SER A 266 4.01 -3.01 20.12
C SER A 266 4.10 -1.50 19.87
N VAL A 267 3.87 -0.70 20.91
CA VAL A 267 3.99 0.77 20.87
C VAL A 267 5.41 1.18 20.48
N GLN A 268 6.43 0.53 21.08
CA GLN A 268 7.84 0.75 20.70
C GLN A 268 8.11 0.36 19.25
N SER A 269 7.66 -0.81 18.82
CA SER A 269 7.83 -1.31 17.43
C SER A 269 7.17 -0.36 16.43
N MET A 270 5.96 0.09 16.70
CA MET A 270 5.23 1.03 15.85
C MET A 270 5.91 2.39 15.76
N ASP A 271 6.49 2.89 16.85
CA ASP A 271 7.28 4.12 16.83
C ASP A 271 8.55 3.96 15.98
N LEU A 272 9.23 2.80 16.06
CA LEU A 272 10.37 2.53 15.17
C LEU A 272 9.99 2.63 13.70
N PHE A 273 8.84 2.10 13.32
CA PHE A 273 8.32 2.23 11.95
C PHE A 273 8.00 3.69 11.60
N LEU A 274 7.24 4.39 12.44
CA LEU A 274 6.91 5.78 12.19
C LEU A 274 8.16 6.68 12.15
N ASN A 275 9.18 6.40 12.96
CA ASN A 275 10.44 7.15 12.93
C ASN A 275 11.28 6.84 11.69
N TYR A 276 11.14 5.64 11.12
CA TYR A 276 11.86 5.20 9.92
C TYR A 276 11.30 5.82 8.65
N ILE A 277 9.96 5.80 8.46
CA ILE A 277 9.32 6.41 7.28
C ILE A 277 9.39 7.93 7.32
N GLN A 278 9.28 8.56 6.16
CA GLN A 278 9.31 10.02 6.01
C GLN A 278 8.13 10.69 6.73
N LYS A 279 8.36 11.91 7.24
CA LYS A 279 7.36 12.64 8.05
C LYS A 279 6.33 13.39 7.19
N ASP A 280 6.57 13.49 5.88
CA ASP A 280 5.69 14.20 4.95
C ASP A 280 4.39 13.45 4.64
N GLY A 281 4.30 12.17 5.04
CA GLY A 281 3.12 11.33 4.93
C GLY A 281 2.98 10.59 3.61
N ALA A 282 3.93 10.71 2.68
CA ALA A 282 3.92 9.89 1.47
C ALA A 282 4.20 8.41 1.80
N CYS A 283 3.71 7.54 0.93
CA CYS A 283 4.04 6.11 0.97
C CYS A 283 5.09 5.84 -0.12
N GLU A 284 6.35 5.60 0.27
CA GLU A 284 7.45 5.34 -0.68
C GLU A 284 7.22 4.06 -1.51
N GLU A 285 6.48 3.10 -0.95
CA GLU A 285 6.08 1.87 -1.63
C GLU A 285 4.96 2.08 -2.67
N GLY A 286 4.44 3.30 -2.78
CA GLY A 286 3.35 3.68 -3.67
C GLY A 286 1.94 3.43 -3.10
N PRO A 287 0.89 3.94 -3.79
CA PRO A 287 -0.49 3.91 -3.29
C PRO A 287 -1.09 2.50 -3.19
N ALA A 288 -0.55 1.51 -3.91
CA ALA A 288 -0.99 0.12 -3.77
C ALA A 288 -0.69 -0.46 -2.38
N TYR A 289 0.39 0.01 -1.76
CA TYR A 289 0.78 -0.39 -0.40
C TYR A 289 0.17 0.48 0.70
N TRP A 290 -0.45 1.61 0.36
CA TRP A 290 -1.06 2.51 1.35
C TRP A 290 -1.99 1.78 2.32
N GLY A 291 -2.86 0.88 1.81
CA GLY A 291 -3.76 0.09 2.64
C GLY A 291 -3.06 -0.90 3.57
N ALA A 292 -1.85 -1.35 3.21
CA ALA A 292 -1.01 -2.26 4.00
C ALA A 292 -0.05 -1.54 4.94
N ALA A 293 0.27 -0.27 4.69
CA ALA A 293 1.12 0.59 5.51
C ALA A 293 0.26 1.56 6.33
N ALA A 294 -0.11 2.73 5.78
CA ALA A 294 -0.90 3.74 6.47
C ALA A 294 -2.27 3.22 6.93
N GLY A 295 -2.94 2.39 6.11
CA GLY A 295 -4.21 1.76 6.49
C GLY A 295 -4.06 0.80 7.68
N LYS A 296 -2.93 0.09 7.81
CA LYS A 296 -2.66 -0.76 8.98
C LYS A 296 -2.22 0.04 10.21
N VAL A 297 -1.60 1.21 10.03
CA VAL A 297 -1.42 2.17 11.14
C VAL A 297 -2.78 2.64 11.65
N TYR A 298 -3.72 2.94 10.75
CA TYR A 298 -5.09 3.27 11.15
C TYR A 298 -5.75 2.12 11.91
N ASP A 299 -5.71 0.88 11.40
CA ASP A 299 -6.28 -0.29 12.09
C ASP A 299 -5.71 -0.41 13.51
N TYR A 300 -4.38 -0.30 13.66
CA TYR A 300 -3.71 -0.34 14.95
C TYR A 300 -4.21 0.76 15.90
N LEU A 301 -4.27 1.99 15.43
CA LEU A 301 -4.72 3.13 16.23
C LEU A 301 -6.20 3.03 16.60
N GLN A 302 -7.05 2.49 15.70
CA GLN A 302 -8.48 2.28 15.98
C GLN A 302 -8.68 1.20 17.03
N ILE A 303 -7.93 0.10 16.95
CA ILE A 303 -7.94 -0.97 17.97
C ILE A 303 -7.56 -0.40 19.35
N LEU A 304 -6.49 0.40 19.43
CA LEU A 304 -6.06 0.99 20.68
C LEU A 304 -7.07 2.04 21.21
N TYR A 305 -7.63 2.84 20.32
CA TYR A 305 -8.66 3.80 20.67
C TYR A 305 -9.88 3.12 21.30
N ASP A 306 -10.40 2.09 20.64
CA ASP A 306 -11.56 1.35 21.13
C ASP A 306 -11.23 0.58 22.43
N ALA A 307 -10.09 -0.10 22.51
CA ALA A 307 -9.70 -0.87 23.69
C ALA A 307 -9.45 -0.03 24.94
N SER A 308 -9.08 1.24 24.77
CA SER A 308 -8.83 2.20 25.85
C SER A 308 -10.03 3.11 26.15
N ASP A 309 -11.21 2.88 25.56
CA ASP A 309 -12.37 3.79 25.62
C ASP A 309 -12.00 5.23 25.23
N GLY A 310 -11.12 5.39 24.24
CA GLY A 310 -10.66 6.66 23.72
C GLY A 310 -9.53 7.33 24.51
N ALA A 311 -9.01 6.72 25.56
CA ALA A 311 -7.90 7.27 26.36
C ALA A 311 -6.60 7.34 25.57
N PHE A 312 -6.34 6.37 24.69
CA PHE A 312 -5.25 6.41 23.71
C PHE A 312 -5.77 6.96 22.37
N SER A 313 -5.30 8.12 21.95
CA SER A 313 -5.72 8.68 20.65
C SER A 313 -4.62 9.51 20.00
N LEU A 314 -4.29 9.15 18.76
CA LEU A 314 -3.41 9.93 17.87
C LEU A 314 -4.14 10.44 16.63
N PHE A 315 -5.46 10.36 16.58
CA PHE A 315 -6.23 10.81 15.39
C PHE A 315 -6.17 12.33 15.16
N GLY A 316 -5.86 13.12 16.18
CA GLY A 316 -5.56 14.55 16.06
C GLY A 316 -4.13 14.86 15.56
N ASN A 317 -3.27 13.86 15.36
CA ASN A 317 -1.90 14.07 14.95
C ASN A 317 -1.81 14.35 13.43
N GLU A 318 -1.14 15.46 13.07
CA GLU A 318 -1.04 15.91 11.67
C GLU A 318 -0.32 14.89 10.77
N ARG A 319 0.70 14.18 11.29
CA ARG A 319 1.41 13.17 10.52
C ARG A 319 0.50 11.99 10.18
N ILE A 320 -0.29 11.51 11.14
CA ILE A 320 -1.26 10.44 10.92
C ILE A 320 -2.28 10.86 9.86
N ARG A 321 -2.78 12.10 9.90
CA ARG A 321 -3.68 12.64 8.88
C ARG A 321 -3.02 12.71 7.51
N LYS A 322 -1.77 13.22 7.39
CA LYS A 322 -1.02 13.28 6.12
C LYS A 322 -0.81 11.91 5.49
N MET A 323 -0.48 10.88 6.30
CA MET A 323 -0.35 9.50 5.83
C MET A 323 -1.67 8.98 5.24
N GLY A 324 -2.80 9.34 5.84
CA GLY A 324 -4.12 9.01 5.31
C GLY A 324 -4.38 9.67 3.96
N GLU A 325 -4.15 10.97 3.86
CA GLU A 325 -4.46 11.80 2.69
C GLU A 325 -3.63 11.46 1.43
N PHE A 326 -2.54 10.71 1.56
CA PHE A 326 -1.71 10.31 0.41
C PHE A 326 -2.53 9.55 -0.66
N VAL A 327 -3.49 8.72 -0.26
CA VAL A 327 -4.28 7.91 -1.22
C VAL A 327 -5.15 8.78 -2.14
N SER A 328 -5.76 9.86 -1.64
CA SER A 328 -6.58 10.78 -2.42
C SER A 328 -5.73 11.66 -3.35
N ARG A 329 -4.53 12.03 -2.89
CA ARG A 329 -3.60 12.91 -3.61
C ARG A 329 -2.86 12.19 -4.73
N SER A 330 -2.52 10.90 -4.53
CA SER A 330 -1.90 10.03 -5.54
C SER A 330 -2.89 9.52 -6.60
N TYR A 331 -4.20 9.67 -6.38
CA TYR A 331 -5.22 9.28 -7.35
C TYR A 331 -5.28 10.26 -8.53
N ILE A 332 -5.09 9.77 -9.74
CA ILE A 332 -5.08 10.57 -10.98
C ILE A 332 -6.52 10.81 -11.45
N GLY A 333 -7.20 9.75 -11.86
CA GLY A 333 -8.56 9.74 -12.38
C GLY A 333 -8.87 8.43 -13.07
N ASN A 334 -10.15 8.15 -13.32
CA ASN A 334 -10.63 6.92 -13.97
C ASN A 334 -10.02 5.63 -13.39
N GLY A 335 -9.82 5.58 -12.07
CA GLY A 335 -9.21 4.46 -11.36
C GLY A 335 -7.68 4.41 -11.42
N TYR A 336 -7.01 5.29 -12.15
CA TYR A 336 -5.55 5.37 -12.18
C TYR A 336 -4.98 6.09 -10.95
N VAL A 337 -3.83 5.62 -10.51
CA VAL A 337 -3.02 6.19 -9.43
C VAL A 337 -1.58 6.38 -9.90
N VAL A 338 -0.83 7.24 -9.23
CA VAL A 338 0.62 7.29 -9.40
C VAL A 338 1.20 5.97 -8.91
N ASN A 339 1.91 5.25 -9.78
CA ASN A 339 2.33 3.87 -9.52
C ASN A 339 3.84 3.68 -9.53
N PHE A 340 4.56 4.58 -8.88
CA PHE A 340 6.00 4.39 -8.62
C PHE A 340 6.24 3.17 -7.73
N ALA A 341 7.44 2.61 -7.76
CA ALA A 341 7.84 1.40 -7.06
C ALA A 341 6.99 0.16 -7.45
N ASP A 342 6.76 -0.79 -6.53
CA ASP A 342 5.94 -1.99 -6.79
C ASP A 342 4.42 -1.71 -6.83
N ALA A 343 4.01 -0.46 -7.03
CA ALA A 343 2.60 -0.12 -7.11
C ALA A 343 1.98 -0.49 -8.47
N GLY A 344 0.79 -1.07 -8.45
CA GLY A 344 -0.05 -1.19 -9.63
C GLY A 344 -0.69 0.16 -9.98
N ALA A 345 -0.93 0.42 -11.27
CA ALA A 345 -1.48 1.69 -11.73
C ALA A 345 -2.99 1.87 -11.48
N ARG A 346 -3.66 0.89 -10.88
CA ARG A 346 -5.09 0.96 -10.56
C ARG A 346 -5.30 1.01 -9.05
N LEU A 347 -6.18 1.91 -8.60
CA LEU A 347 -6.58 1.99 -7.19
C LEU A 347 -7.19 0.65 -6.75
N ASN A 348 -6.62 0.07 -5.73
CA ASN A 348 -7.05 -1.19 -5.12
C ASN A 348 -7.43 -1.07 -3.65
N ASN A 349 -7.39 0.15 -3.09
CA ASN A 349 -7.75 0.39 -1.70
C ASN A 349 -9.28 0.47 -1.55
N PRO A 350 -9.86 -0.24 -0.57
CA PRO A 350 -11.29 -0.21 -0.30
C PRO A 350 -11.77 1.19 0.10
N SER A 351 -12.90 1.62 -0.46
CA SER A 351 -13.47 2.94 -0.16
C SER A 351 -13.85 3.10 1.31
N GLU A 352 -14.32 2.03 1.94
CA GLU A 352 -14.66 1.99 3.36
C GLU A 352 -13.44 2.27 4.25
N LEU A 353 -12.29 1.67 3.95
CA LEU A 353 -11.06 1.93 4.70
C LEU A 353 -10.65 3.41 4.59
N ILE A 354 -10.74 3.98 3.38
CA ILE A 354 -10.44 5.39 3.14
C ILE A 354 -11.41 6.28 3.92
N TRP A 355 -12.69 5.93 3.92
CA TRP A 355 -13.72 6.68 4.65
C TRP A 355 -13.51 6.60 6.16
N ASN A 356 -13.33 5.40 6.70
CA ASN A 356 -13.13 5.16 8.13
C ASN A 356 -11.92 5.92 8.66
N TYR A 357 -10.79 5.83 7.94
CA TYR A 357 -9.58 6.56 8.30
C TYR A 357 -9.82 8.08 8.24
N GLY A 358 -10.41 8.58 7.13
CA GLY A 358 -10.74 9.99 6.97
C GLY A 358 -11.68 10.51 8.06
N HIS A 359 -12.67 9.72 8.45
CA HIS A 359 -13.60 10.03 9.53
C HIS A 359 -12.86 10.15 10.88
N ALA A 360 -12.01 9.18 11.19
CA ALA A 360 -11.25 9.16 12.45
C ALA A 360 -10.30 10.37 12.60
N VAL A 361 -9.60 10.78 11.53
CA VAL A 361 -8.67 11.92 11.55
C VAL A 361 -9.32 13.26 11.19
N GLY A 362 -10.64 13.30 10.99
CA GLY A 362 -11.38 14.52 10.61
C GLY A 362 -11.00 15.07 9.22
N SER A 363 -10.55 14.21 8.29
CA SER A 363 -10.19 14.62 6.92
C SER A 363 -11.38 14.53 5.98
N ARG A 364 -11.98 15.68 5.68
CA ARG A 364 -13.02 15.76 4.67
C ARG A 364 -12.53 15.40 3.27
N GLU A 365 -11.25 15.70 2.96
CA GLU A 365 -10.60 15.27 1.71
C GLU A 365 -10.75 13.76 1.51
N MET A 366 -10.48 12.95 2.55
CA MET A 366 -10.55 11.50 2.47
C MET A 366 -11.99 10.97 2.42
N THR A 367 -12.89 11.50 3.26
CA THR A 367 -14.30 11.04 3.28
C THR A 367 -15.00 11.37 1.97
N ASP A 368 -14.80 12.56 1.42
CA ASP A 368 -15.33 12.95 0.11
C ASP A 368 -14.71 12.09 -1.01
N PHE A 369 -13.41 11.81 -0.95
CA PHE A 369 -12.75 10.94 -1.93
C PHE A 369 -13.25 9.48 -1.87
N ALA A 370 -13.50 8.95 -0.68
CA ALA A 370 -14.10 7.62 -0.52
C ALA A 370 -15.48 7.54 -1.19
N LEU A 371 -16.33 8.55 -0.96
CA LEU A 371 -17.64 8.67 -1.61
C LEU A 371 -17.51 8.85 -3.13
N TYR A 372 -16.53 9.62 -3.61
CA TYR A 372 -16.21 9.71 -5.03
C TYR A 372 -15.90 8.34 -5.65
N CYS A 373 -15.16 7.48 -4.94
CA CYS A 373 -14.84 6.12 -5.40
C CYS A 373 -16.07 5.19 -5.39
N LEU A 374 -17.06 5.44 -4.56
CA LEU A 374 -18.32 4.69 -4.52
C LEU A 374 -19.30 5.11 -5.64
N ALA A 375 -19.07 6.25 -6.28
CA ALA A 375 -19.91 6.69 -7.40
C ALA A 375 -19.69 5.83 -8.63
N ASP A 376 -20.74 5.27 -9.17
CA ASP A 376 -20.73 4.58 -10.46
C ASP A 376 -20.46 5.59 -11.61
N PRO A 377 -19.38 5.40 -12.38
CA PRO A 377 -19.02 6.36 -13.42
C PRO A 377 -20.08 6.53 -14.52
N ALA A 378 -20.85 5.48 -14.82
CA ALA A 378 -21.84 5.48 -15.90
C ALA A 378 -23.17 6.09 -15.48
N SER A 379 -23.67 5.74 -14.28
CA SER A 379 -24.98 6.19 -13.79
C SER A 379 -24.88 7.38 -12.84
N GLY A 380 -23.70 7.67 -12.30
CA GLY A 380 -23.49 8.67 -11.25
C GLY A 380 -24.09 8.33 -9.89
N LYS A 381 -24.67 7.13 -9.73
CA LYS A 381 -25.24 6.66 -8.45
C LYS A 381 -24.13 6.28 -7.48
N PHE A 382 -24.27 6.72 -6.24
CA PHE A 382 -23.41 6.33 -5.14
C PHE A 382 -23.88 4.98 -4.58
N ARG A 383 -22.94 4.03 -4.50
CA ARG A 383 -23.17 2.66 -4.03
C ARG A 383 -22.73 2.53 -2.56
N ASN A 384 -23.25 1.53 -1.89
CA ASN A 384 -22.72 1.13 -0.59
C ASN A 384 -21.39 0.40 -0.75
N PRO A 385 -20.46 0.51 0.23
CA PRO A 385 -19.27 -0.32 0.29
C PRO A 385 -19.61 -1.81 0.26
N VAL A 386 -18.67 -2.59 -0.24
CA VAL A 386 -18.80 -4.05 -0.27
C VAL A 386 -18.08 -4.62 0.94
N ILE A 387 -18.81 -5.36 1.80
CA ILE A 387 -18.20 -6.11 2.90
C ILE A 387 -17.31 -7.20 2.29
N THR A 388 -15.98 -7.02 2.39
CA THR A 388 -14.99 -7.93 1.78
C THR A 388 -14.51 -8.99 2.77
N GLY A 389 -14.16 -10.17 2.26
CA GLY A 389 -13.73 -11.31 3.07
C GLY A 389 -12.19 -11.49 3.15
N ASN A 390 -11.40 -10.43 3.01
CA ASN A 390 -9.93 -10.57 2.99
C ASN A 390 -9.26 -10.33 4.35
N ASP A 391 -9.93 -9.58 5.24
CA ASP A 391 -9.46 -9.23 6.58
C ASP A 391 -10.69 -9.14 7.48
N ALA A 392 -10.75 -9.93 8.56
CA ALA A 392 -11.94 -10.03 9.40
C ALA A 392 -12.21 -8.74 10.19
N TYR A 393 -11.15 -8.11 10.73
CA TYR A 393 -11.29 -6.85 11.46
C TYR A 393 -11.83 -5.76 10.54
N ARG A 394 -11.25 -5.57 9.37
CA ARG A 394 -11.72 -4.58 8.39
C ARG A 394 -13.12 -4.89 7.86
N ALA A 395 -13.48 -6.17 7.72
CA ALA A 395 -14.85 -6.54 7.34
C ALA A 395 -15.86 -6.13 8.42
N LEU A 396 -15.53 -6.32 9.69
CA LEU A 396 -16.34 -5.86 10.82
C LEU A 396 -16.39 -4.33 10.91
N GLU A 397 -15.25 -3.65 10.71
CA GLU A 397 -15.23 -2.18 10.63
C GLU A 397 -16.09 -1.66 9.47
N THR A 398 -16.12 -2.35 8.33
CA THR A 398 -17.04 -2.02 7.24
C THR A 398 -18.49 -2.16 7.70
N VAL A 399 -18.84 -3.24 8.40
CA VAL A 399 -20.19 -3.43 8.96
C VAL A 399 -20.53 -2.32 9.95
N ARG A 400 -19.60 -1.95 10.83
CA ARG A 400 -19.76 -0.90 11.84
C ARG A 400 -20.05 0.47 11.25
N PHE A 401 -19.32 0.88 10.21
CA PHE A 401 -19.42 2.21 9.61
C PHE A 401 -20.37 2.29 8.41
N ASN A 402 -20.79 1.16 7.84
CA ASN A 402 -21.73 1.15 6.70
C ASN A 402 -23.00 2.00 6.90
N PRO A 403 -23.65 2.03 8.08
CA PRO A 403 -24.81 2.89 8.28
C PRO A 403 -24.51 4.36 7.99
N LEU A 404 -23.36 4.88 8.44
CA LEU A 404 -22.96 6.27 8.21
C LEU A 404 -22.60 6.54 6.74
N ILE A 405 -21.84 5.61 6.12
CA ILE A 405 -21.46 5.74 4.70
C ILE A 405 -22.69 5.68 3.82
N ARG A 406 -23.67 4.85 4.15
CA ARG A 406 -24.95 4.73 3.45
C ARG A 406 -25.77 6.02 3.54
N GLU A 407 -25.89 6.59 4.73
CA GLU A 407 -26.58 7.88 4.94
C GLU A 407 -25.94 8.99 4.08
N ALA A 408 -24.61 9.06 4.04
CA ALA A 408 -23.90 10.01 3.20
C ALA A 408 -24.15 9.75 1.69
N ALA A 409 -24.08 8.48 1.25
CA ALA A 409 -24.35 8.09 -0.13
C ALA A 409 -25.79 8.40 -0.56
N ASP A 410 -26.78 8.14 0.30
CA ASP A 410 -28.19 8.45 0.04
C ASP A 410 -28.43 9.95 -0.04
N SER A 411 -27.75 10.75 0.78
CA SER A 411 -27.80 12.20 0.71
C SER A 411 -27.24 12.72 -0.61
N LEU A 412 -26.13 12.16 -1.08
CA LEU A 412 -25.57 12.51 -2.39
C LEU A 412 -26.45 12.03 -3.55
N ASN A 413 -27.12 10.88 -3.43
CA ASN A 413 -28.08 10.40 -4.44
C ASN A 413 -29.30 11.34 -4.55
N ARG A 414 -29.79 11.85 -3.42
CA ARG A 414 -30.85 12.88 -3.43
C ARG A 414 -30.39 14.18 -4.11
N LEU A 415 -29.20 14.67 -3.73
CA LEU A 415 -28.61 15.86 -4.35
C LEU A 415 -28.39 15.68 -5.86
N ALA A 416 -27.93 14.49 -6.28
CA ALA A 416 -27.70 14.17 -7.68
C ALA A 416 -28.99 14.08 -8.50
N ALA A 417 -30.14 13.79 -7.87
CA ALA A 417 -31.45 13.83 -8.51
C ALA A 417 -31.95 15.26 -8.74
N GLU A 418 -31.53 16.22 -7.88
CA GLU A 418 -31.89 17.64 -7.97
C GLU A 418 -30.92 18.45 -8.84
N THR A 419 -29.70 17.94 -9.06
CA THR A 419 -28.63 18.59 -9.80
C THR A 419 -28.08 17.64 -10.88
N ALA A 420 -26.90 17.92 -11.43
CA ALA A 420 -26.23 16.99 -12.35
C ALA A 420 -25.35 15.99 -11.59
N PRO A 421 -25.54 14.67 -11.70
CA PRO A 421 -24.71 13.66 -11.01
C PRO A 421 -23.20 13.85 -11.22
N ALA A 422 -22.79 14.23 -12.43
CA ALA A 422 -21.39 14.52 -12.75
C ALA A 422 -20.82 15.71 -11.96
N GLU A 423 -21.67 16.70 -11.65
CA GLU A 423 -21.27 17.84 -10.85
C GLU A 423 -21.11 17.47 -9.37
N VAL A 424 -22.05 16.72 -8.81
CA VAL A 424 -21.96 16.19 -7.44
C VAL A 424 -20.66 15.39 -7.27
N ARG A 425 -20.42 14.46 -8.19
CA ARG A 425 -19.20 13.64 -8.18
C ARG A 425 -17.93 14.50 -8.27
N ARG A 426 -17.90 15.50 -9.15
CA ARG A 426 -16.75 16.41 -9.29
C ARG A 426 -16.49 17.22 -8.03
N ASN A 427 -17.55 17.65 -7.34
CA ASN A 427 -17.46 18.43 -6.11
C ASN A 427 -16.76 17.65 -4.98
N LEU A 428 -16.90 16.32 -4.92
CA LEU A 428 -16.23 15.46 -3.95
C LEU A 428 -14.69 15.42 -4.11
N ARG A 429 -14.16 15.93 -5.22
CA ARG A 429 -12.70 16.05 -5.41
C ARG A 429 -12.17 17.46 -5.18
N ARG A 430 -13.01 18.44 -4.85
CA ARG A 430 -12.57 19.83 -4.62
C ARG A 430 -11.66 19.96 -3.41
N GLY A 431 -11.75 19.07 -2.42
CA GLY A 431 -10.87 19.05 -1.25
C GLY A 431 -9.45 18.57 -1.54
N VAL A 432 -9.25 17.82 -2.64
CA VAL A 432 -7.92 17.33 -3.03
C VAL A 432 -7.09 18.49 -3.58
N PRO A 433 -5.90 18.79 -3.03
CA PRO A 433 -5.05 19.86 -3.53
C PRO A 433 -4.72 19.69 -5.02
N PRO A 434 -4.71 20.78 -5.82
CA PRO A 434 -4.31 20.71 -7.22
C PRO A 434 -2.83 20.35 -7.39
N ALA A 435 -2.01 20.61 -6.38
CA ALA A 435 -0.62 20.19 -6.35
C ALA A 435 -0.18 19.82 -4.94
N THR A 436 0.65 18.79 -4.84
CA THR A 436 1.22 18.31 -3.58
C THR A 436 2.71 18.06 -3.75
N TRP A 437 3.49 18.53 -2.80
CA TRP A 437 4.92 18.27 -2.69
C TRP A 437 5.21 17.50 -1.39
N TYR A 438 5.91 16.40 -1.51
CA TYR A 438 6.42 15.58 -0.42
C TYR A 438 7.93 15.74 -0.36
N PRO A 439 8.47 16.67 0.49
CA PRO A 439 9.87 17.06 0.44
C PRO A 439 10.85 16.01 0.94
N GLU A 440 10.43 15.09 1.81
CA GLU A 440 11.29 14.05 2.36
C GLU A 440 11.29 12.79 1.48
N THR A 441 10.13 12.46 0.88
CA THR A 441 10.00 11.34 -0.08
C THR A 441 10.36 11.78 -1.50
N GLU A 442 10.48 13.09 -1.72
CA GLU A 442 10.78 13.72 -3.02
C GLU A 442 9.77 13.35 -4.13
N MET A 443 8.47 13.33 -3.78
CA MET A 443 7.39 13.11 -4.75
C MET A 443 6.59 14.40 -4.97
N CYS A 444 6.33 14.72 -6.23
CA CYS A 444 5.53 15.89 -6.61
C CYS A 444 4.37 15.45 -7.52
N PHE A 445 3.15 15.85 -7.16
CA PHE A 445 1.93 15.60 -7.94
C PHE A 445 1.29 16.94 -8.29
N MET A 446 1.01 17.16 -9.57
CA MET A 446 0.44 18.43 -10.06
C MET A 446 -0.72 18.15 -11.01
N ARG A 447 -1.78 18.98 -10.89
CA ARG A 447 -2.96 18.97 -11.77
C ARG A 447 -3.24 20.38 -12.25
N ASN A 448 -3.76 20.51 -13.45
CA ASN A 448 -4.30 21.77 -13.93
C ASN A 448 -5.80 21.67 -14.27
N PRO A 449 -6.52 22.79 -14.39
CA PRO A 449 -7.94 22.78 -14.71
C PRO A 449 -8.30 22.16 -16.06
N SER A 450 -7.34 22.03 -16.98
CA SER A 450 -7.55 21.40 -18.29
C SER A 450 -7.45 19.86 -18.26
N GLY A 451 -7.35 19.25 -17.05
CA GLY A 451 -7.30 17.82 -16.85
C GLY A 451 -5.93 17.18 -17.10
N TRP A 452 -4.86 17.98 -17.12
CA TRP A 452 -3.50 17.44 -17.16
C TRP A 452 -3.02 17.10 -15.76
N PHE A 453 -2.34 15.95 -15.67
CA PHE A 453 -1.67 15.48 -14.46
C PHE A 453 -0.22 15.16 -14.75
N LEU A 454 0.65 15.57 -13.85
CA LEU A 454 2.07 15.23 -13.81
C LEU A 454 2.41 14.72 -12.41
N GLY A 455 2.91 13.48 -12.32
CA GLY A 455 3.57 12.94 -11.14
C GLY A 455 5.04 12.75 -11.43
N ALA A 456 5.92 13.17 -10.52
CA ALA A 456 7.37 12.99 -10.65
C ALA A 456 7.99 12.66 -9.29
N LYS A 457 9.11 11.94 -9.29
CA LYS A 457 9.82 11.53 -8.06
C LYS A 457 11.32 11.80 -8.15
N GLY A 458 11.93 11.99 -6.98
CA GLY A 458 13.36 11.92 -6.71
C GLY A 458 13.69 10.68 -5.88
N GLY A 459 14.29 10.86 -4.70
CA GLY A 459 14.62 9.79 -3.76
C GLY A 459 15.91 9.05 -4.07
N TYR A 460 15.97 7.76 -3.81
CA TYR A 460 17.19 6.95 -3.97
C TYR A 460 16.88 5.50 -4.36
N ASN A 461 17.85 4.81 -5.00
CA ASN A 461 17.67 3.45 -5.53
C ASN A 461 17.88 2.35 -4.48
N ASN A 462 17.29 2.50 -3.30
CA ASN A 462 17.21 1.48 -2.25
C ASN A 462 16.04 1.72 -1.28
N GLU A 463 14.97 2.34 -1.79
CA GLU A 463 13.71 2.48 -1.07
C GLU A 463 13.04 1.10 -0.89
N SER A 464 12.03 1.01 -0.01
CA SER A 464 11.24 -0.21 0.08
C SER A 464 10.52 -0.47 -1.23
N HIS A 465 10.54 -1.73 -1.72
CA HIS A 465 9.98 -2.10 -3.03
C HIS A 465 10.57 -1.33 -4.23
N ASN A 466 11.83 -0.95 -4.15
CA ASN A 466 12.53 -0.06 -5.07
C ASN A 466 12.56 -0.54 -6.53
N HIS A 467 12.43 0.43 -7.46
CA HIS A 467 12.89 0.37 -8.85
C HIS A 467 14.08 1.32 -9.04
N ASN A 468 14.88 1.14 -10.09
CA ASN A 468 15.94 2.09 -10.45
C ASN A 468 15.33 3.23 -11.26
N ASP A 469 14.59 4.13 -10.59
CA ASP A 469 13.66 5.06 -11.20
C ASP A 469 13.75 6.50 -10.66
N VAL A 470 14.88 6.88 -10.06
CA VAL A 470 15.13 8.24 -9.54
C VAL A 470 15.02 9.26 -10.66
N GLY A 471 14.09 10.20 -10.53
CA GLY A 471 13.79 11.21 -11.57
C GLY A 471 12.79 10.74 -12.62
N SER A 472 12.03 9.66 -12.40
CA SER A 472 10.96 9.25 -13.31
C SER A 472 9.70 10.08 -13.12
N CYS A 473 8.82 10.04 -14.12
CA CYS A 473 7.54 10.75 -14.11
C CYS A 473 6.43 9.95 -14.78
N VAL A 474 5.18 10.36 -14.52
CA VAL A 474 3.99 9.93 -15.26
C VAL A 474 3.20 11.15 -15.71
N VAL A 475 2.60 11.09 -16.90
CA VAL A 475 1.78 12.17 -17.46
C VAL A 475 0.46 11.60 -17.94
N TYR A 476 -0.64 12.24 -17.53
CA TYR A 476 -1.99 11.90 -17.97
C TYR A 476 -2.72 13.15 -18.48
N VAL A 477 -3.63 12.98 -19.42
CA VAL A 477 -4.49 14.02 -19.98
C VAL A 477 -5.92 13.57 -19.92
N ARG A 478 -6.77 14.25 -19.17
CA ARG A 478 -8.18 13.88 -18.93
C ARG A 478 -8.33 12.41 -18.51
N ASP A 479 -7.50 12.02 -17.55
CA ASP A 479 -7.42 10.66 -16.98
C ASP A 479 -6.93 9.58 -17.97
N ILE A 480 -6.49 9.93 -19.18
CA ILE A 480 -5.92 9.05 -20.19
C ILE A 480 -4.39 9.02 -20.02
N PRO A 481 -3.76 7.83 -19.91
CA PRO A 481 -2.32 7.71 -19.77
C PRO A 481 -1.57 8.14 -21.03
N VAL A 482 -0.55 8.99 -20.88
CA VAL A 482 0.35 9.48 -21.94
C VAL A 482 1.76 8.93 -21.72
N LEU A 483 2.44 9.39 -20.66
CA LEU A 483 3.67 8.76 -20.17
C LEU A 483 3.32 7.92 -18.96
N VAL A 484 3.75 6.66 -18.93
CA VAL A 484 3.36 5.70 -17.92
C VAL A 484 4.57 5.13 -17.18
N ASP A 485 4.32 4.56 -16.03
CA ASP A 485 5.19 3.61 -15.35
C ASP A 485 4.55 2.21 -15.50
N ALA A 486 5.36 1.20 -15.83
CA ALA A 486 4.84 -0.15 -15.99
C ALA A 486 4.33 -0.73 -14.66
N GLY A 487 4.95 -0.33 -13.54
CA GLY A 487 4.76 -0.92 -12.23
C GLY A 487 5.43 -2.29 -12.13
N VAL A 488 4.88 -3.21 -11.33
CA VAL A 488 5.45 -4.51 -11.06
C VAL A 488 4.61 -5.65 -11.62
N GLY A 489 5.28 -6.69 -12.12
CA GLY A 489 4.66 -7.96 -12.56
C GLY A 489 4.33 -8.90 -11.40
N THR A 490 3.97 -10.13 -11.73
CA THR A 490 3.69 -11.18 -10.74
C THR A 490 4.94 -11.48 -9.93
N TYR A 491 4.82 -11.47 -8.60
CA TYR A 491 5.92 -11.73 -7.68
C TYR A 491 6.41 -13.18 -7.79
N THR A 492 7.72 -13.30 -7.94
CA THR A 492 8.45 -14.58 -7.97
C THR A 492 9.58 -14.54 -6.95
N LYS A 493 10.33 -15.63 -6.81
CA LYS A 493 11.56 -15.66 -6.00
C LYS A 493 12.58 -14.61 -6.45
N GLN A 494 12.67 -14.35 -7.77
CA GLN A 494 13.57 -13.34 -8.35
C GLN A 494 13.23 -11.92 -7.87
N THR A 495 11.96 -11.61 -7.65
CA THR A 495 11.51 -10.29 -7.18
C THR A 495 12.14 -9.88 -5.85
N PHE A 496 12.52 -10.84 -5.01
CA PHE A 496 13.02 -10.62 -3.65
C PHE A 496 14.46 -11.08 -3.42
N ASN A 497 15.26 -11.20 -4.49
CA ASN A 497 16.67 -11.53 -4.38
C ASN A 497 17.56 -10.55 -5.16
N HIS A 498 18.88 -10.80 -5.22
CA HIS A 498 19.86 -9.96 -5.92
C HIS A 498 19.61 -9.82 -7.44
N ASP A 499 18.82 -10.72 -8.04
CA ASP A 499 18.45 -10.66 -9.46
C ASP A 499 17.21 -9.80 -9.74
N ARG A 500 16.66 -9.11 -8.71
CA ARG A 500 15.51 -8.21 -8.84
C ARG A 500 15.65 -7.24 -10.01
N TYR A 501 16.80 -6.58 -10.09
CA TYR A 501 17.05 -5.54 -11.11
C TYR A 501 17.46 -6.10 -12.48
N LYS A 502 17.35 -7.41 -12.69
CA LYS A 502 17.31 -8.04 -14.02
C LYS A 502 15.89 -8.12 -14.59
N ILE A 503 14.87 -7.84 -13.80
CA ILE A 503 13.47 -7.72 -14.24
C ILE A 503 13.34 -6.40 -14.98
N TRP A 504 12.87 -6.45 -16.23
CA TRP A 504 12.84 -5.31 -17.12
C TRP A 504 12.11 -4.08 -16.55
N SER A 505 10.95 -4.29 -15.89
CA SER A 505 10.14 -3.21 -15.32
C SER A 505 10.76 -2.54 -14.10
N MET A 506 11.88 -3.03 -13.61
CA MET A 506 12.64 -2.46 -12.48
C MET A 506 13.92 -1.77 -12.91
N GLN A 507 14.22 -1.80 -14.22
CA GLN A 507 15.43 -1.21 -14.79
C GLN A 507 15.17 0.24 -15.23
N CYS A 508 16.18 1.08 -15.06
CA CYS A 508 16.16 2.51 -15.41
C CYS A 508 15.68 2.78 -16.85
N ASP A 509 16.12 1.98 -17.82
CA ASP A 509 15.82 2.16 -19.23
C ASP A 509 14.38 1.79 -19.62
N TRP A 510 13.58 1.25 -18.71
CA TRP A 510 12.14 1.03 -18.85
C TRP A 510 11.29 1.96 -17.99
N HIS A 511 11.88 3.07 -17.55
CA HIS A 511 11.20 4.20 -16.95
C HIS A 511 11.36 5.45 -17.83
N ASN A 512 10.71 6.57 -17.45
CA ASN A 512 10.82 7.84 -18.18
C ASN A 512 12.10 8.58 -17.78
N LEU A 513 13.26 8.00 -18.16
CA LEU A 513 14.60 8.37 -17.69
C LEU A 513 15.64 8.33 -18.81
N PRO A 514 16.73 9.11 -18.71
CA PRO A 514 17.86 8.96 -19.60
C PRO A 514 18.75 7.76 -19.27
N MET A 515 19.31 7.15 -20.29
CA MET A 515 20.62 6.52 -20.23
C MET A 515 21.68 7.60 -20.46
N ILE A 516 22.55 7.85 -19.52
CA ILE A 516 23.56 8.93 -19.61
C ILE A 516 24.90 8.33 -20.02
N ASN A 517 25.41 8.76 -21.19
CA ASN A 517 26.68 8.27 -21.70
C ASN A 517 26.77 6.73 -21.72
N GLY A 518 25.65 6.08 -22.09
CA GLY A 518 25.49 4.62 -22.11
C GLY A 518 25.25 3.94 -20.74
N ALA A 519 25.26 4.69 -19.63
CA ALA A 519 25.05 4.13 -18.30
C ALA A 519 23.60 4.24 -17.83
N ALA A 520 23.09 3.17 -17.18
CA ALA A 520 21.81 3.13 -16.47
C ALA A 520 22.02 3.44 -14.98
N GLN A 521 20.95 3.74 -14.26
CA GLN A 521 20.97 3.86 -12.80
C GLN A 521 21.14 2.47 -12.15
N PRO A 522 22.12 2.27 -11.27
CA PRO A 522 22.27 1.05 -10.49
C PRO A 522 21.39 1.07 -9.23
N ALA A 523 21.21 -0.11 -8.63
CA ALA A 523 20.62 -0.23 -7.30
C ALA A 523 21.65 0.16 -6.22
N GLY A 524 21.17 0.77 -5.14
CA GLY A 524 21.96 1.13 -3.97
C GLY A 524 21.61 2.51 -3.41
N ALA A 525 21.68 2.67 -2.09
CA ALA A 525 21.29 3.90 -1.40
C ALA A 525 22.18 5.13 -1.74
N GLN A 526 23.37 4.90 -2.28
CA GLN A 526 24.26 5.95 -2.76
C GLN A 526 23.79 6.57 -4.05
N TYR A 527 22.98 5.87 -4.85
CA TYR A 527 22.41 6.36 -6.11
C TYR A 527 21.12 7.10 -5.85
N ARG A 528 21.20 8.45 -5.89
CA ARG A 528 20.10 9.31 -5.44
C ARG A 528 20.04 10.64 -6.18
N SER A 529 18.90 11.29 -6.09
CA SER A 529 18.74 12.69 -6.45
C SER A 529 19.46 13.60 -5.46
N LYS A 530 19.80 14.81 -5.93
CA LYS A 530 20.27 15.91 -5.11
C LYS A 530 19.69 17.24 -5.58
N ASN A 531 19.78 18.26 -4.72
CA ASN A 531 19.29 19.63 -5.01
C ASN A 531 17.83 19.65 -5.47
N THR A 532 17.01 18.75 -4.90
CA THR A 532 15.59 18.62 -5.24
C THR A 532 14.83 19.86 -4.76
N SER A 533 14.02 20.43 -5.64
CA SER A 533 13.22 21.62 -5.35
C SER A 533 11.87 21.57 -6.06
N CYS A 534 10.86 22.20 -5.44
CA CYS A 534 9.53 22.27 -5.98
C CYS A 534 8.94 23.67 -5.79
N ASP A 535 8.47 24.28 -6.90
CA ASP A 535 7.71 25.54 -6.90
C ASP A 535 6.32 25.26 -7.46
N LEU A 536 5.39 24.94 -6.56
CA LEU A 536 4.01 24.59 -6.92
C LEU A 536 3.29 25.77 -7.59
N SER A 537 3.66 27.03 -7.29
CA SER A 537 3.04 28.21 -7.88
C SER A 537 3.36 28.36 -9.37
N LYS A 538 4.55 27.90 -9.77
CA LYS A 538 4.98 27.84 -11.17
C LYS A 538 4.71 26.49 -11.84
N GLY A 539 4.20 25.51 -11.08
CA GLY A 539 4.03 24.14 -11.54
C GLY A 539 5.35 23.47 -11.91
N MET A 540 6.40 23.68 -11.10
CA MET A 540 7.77 23.21 -11.38
C MET A 540 8.27 22.25 -10.28
N PHE A 541 8.92 21.19 -10.72
CA PHE A 541 9.73 20.29 -9.90
C PHE A 541 11.07 20.05 -10.56
N SER A 542 12.16 20.14 -9.82
CA SER A 542 13.54 20.04 -10.36
C SER A 542 14.45 19.28 -9.42
N LEU A 543 15.35 18.47 -9.99
CA LEU A 543 16.34 17.68 -9.27
C LEU A 543 17.58 17.44 -10.13
N ASP A 544 18.72 17.22 -9.48
CA ASP A 544 19.97 16.82 -10.14
C ASP A 544 20.14 15.30 -10.03
N LEU A 545 20.24 14.61 -11.16
CA LEU A 545 20.34 13.17 -11.29
C LEU A 545 21.80 12.66 -11.35
N ALA A 546 22.81 13.53 -11.28
CA ALA A 546 24.21 13.11 -11.48
C ALA A 546 24.62 11.97 -10.51
N ASP A 547 24.20 12.04 -9.24
CA ASP A 547 24.52 11.04 -8.23
C ASP A 547 23.63 9.78 -8.31
N ALA A 548 22.59 9.78 -9.14
CA ALA A 548 21.78 8.59 -9.42
C ALA A 548 22.44 7.65 -10.44
N TYR A 549 23.49 8.11 -11.11
CA TYR A 549 24.23 7.35 -12.11
C TYR A 549 25.64 6.96 -11.61
N PRO A 550 26.22 5.87 -12.13
CA PRO A 550 27.52 5.42 -11.69
C PRO A 550 28.65 6.34 -12.20
N PRO A 551 29.82 6.40 -11.52
CA PRO A 551 30.92 7.28 -11.90
C PRO A 551 31.40 7.13 -13.34
N GLU A 552 31.33 5.94 -13.91
CA GLU A 552 31.71 5.63 -15.30
C GLU A 552 30.84 6.34 -16.35
N SER A 553 29.67 6.84 -15.96
CA SER A 553 28.86 7.75 -16.81
C SER A 553 29.58 9.06 -17.11
N GLY A 554 30.55 9.45 -16.28
CA GLY A 554 31.21 10.77 -16.34
C GLY A 554 30.24 11.94 -16.14
N CYS A 555 29.07 11.69 -15.55
CA CYS A 555 28.04 12.71 -15.35
C CYS A 555 28.39 13.61 -14.16
N ARG A 556 28.78 14.88 -14.43
CA ARG A 556 29.01 15.89 -13.37
C ARG A 556 27.72 16.60 -12.94
N LYS A 557 26.78 16.70 -13.86
CA LYS A 557 25.52 17.41 -13.66
C LYS A 557 24.49 16.89 -14.64
N TRP A 558 23.28 16.61 -14.15
CA TRP A 558 22.12 16.34 -14.97
C TRP A 558 20.87 16.86 -14.26
N VAL A 559 20.57 18.14 -14.44
CA VAL A 559 19.41 18.77 -13.81
C VAL A 559 18.19 18.58 -14.68
N ARG A 560 17.27 17.74 -14.21
CA ARG A 560 15.98 17.52 -14.82
C ARG A 560 14.93 18.41 -14.16
N THR A 561 14.19 19.15 -14.99
CA THR A 561 13.10 20.02 -14.55
C THR A 561 11.81 19.63 -15.25
N TYR A 562 10.80 19.38 -14.47
CA TYR A 562 9.43 19.14 -14.90
C TYR A 562 8.60 20.38 -14.72
N ARG A 563 7.78 20.71 -15.72
CA ARG A 563 6.86 21.83 -15.65
C ARG A 563 5.50 21.44 -16.21
N LEU A 564 4.46 21.53 -15.37
CA LEU A 564 3.06 21.50 -15.80
C LEU A 564 2.57 22.95 -15.87
N ALA A 565 2.20 23.43 -17.06
CA ALA A 565 1.71 24.80 -17.22
C ALA A 565 0.44 25.02 -16.39
N PRO A 566 0.46 25.91 -15.37
CA PRO A 566 -0.70 26.12 -14.48
C PRO A 566 -1.79 26.94 -15.15
N LYS A 567 -1.45 27.73 -16.16
CA LYS A 567 -2.36 28.59 -16.96
C LYS A 567 -1.88 28.63 -18.42
N GLY A 568 -2.78 29.02 -19.32
CA GLY A 568 -2.50 29.12 -20.76
C GLY A 568 -2.74 27.80 -21.49
N ALA A 569 -2.07 27.59 -22.64
CA ALA A 569 -2.16 26.34 -23.40
C ALA A 569 -1.57 25.18 -22.58
N PRO A 570 -2.38 24.12 -22.33
CA PRO A 570 -1.93 23.02 -21.47
C PRO A 570 -0.71 22.33 -22.08
N SER A 571 0.33 22.12 -21.28
CA SER A 571 1.53 21.40 -21.72
C SER A 571 2.29 20.86 -20.50
N VAL A 572 3.02 19.76 -20.72
CA VAL A 572 4.11 19.33 -19.85
C VAL A 572 5.42 19.55 -20.57
N THR A 573 6.39 20.15 -19.89
CA THR A 573 7.76 20.30 -20.39
C THR A 573 8.70 19.57 -19.46
N ILE A 574 9.60 18.76 -20.04
CA ILE A 574 10.71 18.10 -19.36
C ILE A 574 11.98 18.71 -19.94
N THR A 575 12.83 19.28 -19.09
CA THR A 575 14.09 19.90 -19.53
C THR A 575 15.24 19.26 -18.78
N ASP A 576 16.23 18.74 -19.50
CA ASP A 576 17.49 18.23 -18.98
C ASP A 576 18.63 19.18 -19.31
N SER A 577 19.32 19.69 -18.29
CA SER A 577 20.52 20.53 -18.44
C SER A 577 21.71 19.76 -17.89
N PHE A 578 22.70 19.46 -18.74
CA PHE A 578 23.73 18.50 -18.42
C PHE A 578 25.16 19.03 -18.63
N ALA A 579 26.09 18.37 -17.91
CA ALA A 579 27.54 18.50 -18.12
C ALA A 579 28.21 17.15 -17.81
N LEU A 580 28.92 16.61 -18.80
CA LEU A 580 29.69 15.38 -18.73
C LEU A 580 31.20 15.69 -18.71
N ASP A 581 32.02 14.79 -18.18
CA ASP A 581 33.47 14.83 -18.29
C ASP A 581 33.95 14.61 -19.72
N ALA A 582 33.41 13.57 -20.34
CA ALA A 582 33.67 13.18 -21.72
C ALA A 582 32.43 12.47 -22.26
N ARG A 583 32.28 12.46 -23.57
CA ARG A 583 31.27 11.63 -24.23
C ARG A 583 31.94 10.41 -24.84
N THR A 584 31.54 9.23 -24.39
CA THR A 584 32.05 7.93 -24.88
C THR A 584 30.94 7.12 -25.54
N GLN A 585 29.67 7.38 -25.18
CA GLN A 585 28.49 6.77 -25.71
C GLN A 585 27.38 7.83 -25.89
N PRO A 586 26.37 7.60 -26.74
CA PRO A 586 25.19 8.45 -26.80
C PRO A 586 24.42 8.48 -25.48
N ASP A 587 23.81 9.63 -25.16
CA ASP A 587 22.71 9.68 -24.22
C ASP A 587 21.46 9.18 -24.95
N VAL A 588 20.57 8.49 -24.23
CA VAL A 588 19.29 8.03 -24.78
C VAL A 588 18.19 8.38 -23.78
N GLU A 589 17.30 9.30 -24.18
CA GLU A 589 16.12 9.60 -23.38
C GLU A 589 15.02 8.56 -23.68
N HIS A 590 14.50 7.97 -22.63
CA HIS A 590 13.42 6.99 -22.70
C HIS A 590 12.09 7.56 -22.22
N PHE A 591 11.01 7.26 -22.99
CA PHE A 591 9.65 7.57 -22.61
C PHE A 591 8.76 6.37 -22.84
N LEU A 592 8.14 5.86 -21.78
CA LEU A 592 7.27 4.69 -21.82
C LEU A 592 5.83 5.12 -22.06
N VAL A 593 5.18 4.56 -23.07
CA VAL A 593 3.83 4.92 -23.48
C VAL A 593 2.97 3.69 -23.70
N LYS A 594 1.65 3.83 -23.43
CA LYS A 594 0.65 2.81 -23.77
C LYS A 594 0.21 2.91 -25.23
N GLY A 595 0.12 4.13 -25.74
CA GLY A 595 -0.38 4.42 -27.09
C GLY A 595 0.57 4.01 -28.22
N SER A 596 0.08 4.01 -29.45
CA SER A 596 0.90 3.88 -30.65
C SER A 596 1.70 5.16 -30.92
N VAL A 597 2.85 5.04 -31.58
CA VAL A 597 3.75 6.17 -31.83
C VAL A 597 3.92 6.37 -33.33
N VAL A 598 3.76 7.60 -33.80
CA VAL A 598 4.14 8.02 -35.16
C VAL A 598 5.45 8.80 -35.06
N LEU A 599 6.52 8.25 -35.64
CA LEU A 599 7.86 8.82 -35.63
C LEU A 599 8.03 9.95 -36.67
N PRO A 600 9.10 10.75 -36.60
CA PRO A 600 9.49 11.72 -37.61
C PRO A 600 9.53 11.06 -39.02
N GLY A 601 9.02 11.77 -40.01
CA GLY A 601 8.83 11.23 -41.39
C GLY A 601 7.58 10.37 -41.60
N GLY A 602 6.94 9.90 -40.51
CA GLY A 602 5.63 9.23 -40.56
C GLY A 602 4.50 10.21 -40.85
N THR A 603 3.35 9.68 -41.30
CA THR A 603 2.19 10.50 -41.65
C THR A 603 1.02 10.22 -40.71
N HIS A 604 0.33 11.28 -40.29
CA HIS A 604 -0.91 11.19 -39.55
C HIS A 604 -1.91 12.22 -40.08
N GLU A 605 -3.12 11.79 -40.43
CA GLU A 605 -4.18 12.63 -41.02
C GLU A 605 -3.69 13.51 -42.21
N GLY A 606 -2.88 12.92 -43.10
CA GLY A 606 -2.34 13.59 -44.29
C GLY A 606 -1.18 14.55 -44.02
N ARG A 607 -0.73 14.72 -42.76
CA ARG A 607 0.44 15.51 -42.40
C ARG A 607 1.65 14.61 -42.13
N THR A 608 2.76 14.85 -42.83
CA THR A 608 4.05 14.24 -42.51
C THR A 608 4.71 14.98 -41.39
N LEU A 609 5.21 14.25 -40.37
CA LEU A 609 5.87 14.80 -39.21
C LEU A 609 7.29 15.28 -39.54
N SER A 610 7.64 16.45 -39.03
CA SER A 610 8.98 17.01 -39.15
C SER A 610 9.97 16.30 -38.25
N ASN A 611 11.27 16.46 -38.52
CA ASN A 611 12.30 16.04 -37.59
C ASN A 611 12.16 16.84 -36.27
N GLY A 612 12.31 16.14 -35.13
CA GLY A 612 12.11 16.76 -33.79
C GLY A 612 10.65 16.79 -33.32
N GLU A 613 9.72 16.11 -34.01
CA GLU A 613 8.35 15.90 -33.52
C GLU A 613 7.89 14.44 -33.71
N LEU A 614 7.11 13.95 -32.78
CA LEU A 614 6.41 12.66 -32.86
C LEU A 614 5.00 12.79 -32.28
N LEU A 615 4.13 11.83 -32.61
CA LEU A 615 2.79 11.74 -32.03
C LEU A 615 2.65 10.46 -31.22
N ILE A 616 1.91 10.57 -30.10
CA ILE A 616 1.45 9.46 -29.27
C ILE A 616 -0.06 9.38 -29.48
N LEU A 617 -0.53 8.27 -30.05
CA LEU A 617 -1.95 8.00 -30.29
C LEU A 617 -2.47 7.24 -29.08
N CYS A 618 -3.14 7.95 -28.18
CA CYS A 618 -3.65 7.42 -26.92
C CYS A 618 -5.08 6.87 -27.05
N ASP A 619 -5.59 6.28 -25.97
CA ASP A 619 -6.98 5.82 -25.88
C ASP A 619 -7.97 6.98 -26.12
N GLU A 620 -9.23 6.63 -26.43
CA GLU A 620 -10.35 7.58 -26.62
C GLU A 620 -10.09 8.64 -27.70
N GLY A 621 -9.18 8.35 -28.64
CA GLY A 621 -8.85 9.26 -29.74
C GLY A 621 -8.04 10.49 -29.31
N LEU A 622 -7.45 10.49 -28.12
CA LEU A 622 -6.51 11.52 -27.71
C LEU A 622 -5.21 11.38 -28.53
N VAL A 623 -4.81 12.46 -29.18
CA VAL A 623 -3.52 12.56 -29.87
C VAL A 623 -2.66 13.59 -29.19
N VAL A 624 -1.48 13.18 -28.77
CA VAL A 624 -0.51 14.02 -28.07
C VAL A 624 0.72 14.18 -28.94
N LYS A 625 1.18 15.41 -29.11
CA LYS A 625 2.43 15.74 -29.78
C LYS A 625 3.55 15.93 -28.78
N MET A 626 4.66 15.25 -28.98
CA MET A 626 5.92 15.52 -28.29
C MET A 626 6.88 16.20 -29.28
N THR A 627 7.41 17.36 -28.89
CA THR A 627 8.53 18.00 -29.59
C THR A 627 9.81 17.79 -28.80
N PHE A 628 10.93 17.60 -29.51
CA PHE A 628 12.25 17.33 -28.96
C PHE A 628 13.35 17.91 -29.85
N PRO A 629 14.61 18.06 -29.37
CA PRO A 629 15.71 18.55 -30.19
C PRO A 629 15.87 17.72 -31.48
N ALA A 630 15.85 18.40 -32.63
CA ALA A 630 15.94 17.73 -33.94
C ALA A 630 17.27 16.98 -34.16
N SER A 631 18.27 17.22 -33.31
CA SER A 631 19.54 16.46 -33.29
C SER A 631 19.40 15.05 -32.72
N LEU A 632 18.34 14.76 -31.98
CA LEU A 632 18.09 13.43 -31.41
C LEU A 632 17.44 12.53 -32.44
N LYS A 633 17.92 11.28 -32.52
CA LYS A 633 17.35 10.24 -33.40
C LYS A 633 16.27 9.47 -32.65
N ALA A 634 15.05 9.49 -33.16
CA ALA A 634 13.92 8.79 -32.58
C ALA A 634 13.81 7.34 -33.07
N SER A 635 13.52 6.42 -32.15
CA SER A 635 13.12 5.03 -32.42
C SER A 635 12.12 4.54 -31.39
N VAL A 636 11.50 3.39 -31.63
CA VAL A 636 10.50 2.80 -30.70
C VAL A 636 10.77 1.30 -30.56
N ASP A 637 10.84 0.84 -29.32
CA ASP A 637 10.79 -0.57 -28.98
C ASP A 637 9.40 -0.95 -28.49
N VAL A 638 9.03 -2.23 -28.67
CA VAL A 638 7.75 -2.78 -28.21
C VAL A 638 8.04 -3.88 -27.18
N MET A 639 7.44 -3.76 -26.01
CA MET A 639 7.43 -4.79 -24.96
C MET A 639 6.09 -5.50 -24.96
N GLU A 640 6.07 -6.76 -25.34
CA GLU A 640 4.90 -7.63 -25.25
C GLU A 640 4.64 -8.01 -23.77
N LEU A 641 3.40 -7.83 -23.32
CA LEU A 641 3.00 -8.02 -21.92
C LEU A 641 2.30 -9.37 -21.73
N THR A 642 3.08 -10.41 -21.49
CA THR A 642 2.56 -11.76 -21.24
C THR A 642 2.09 -11.96 -19.79
N ASP A 643 2.64 -11.22 -18.83
CA ASP A 643 2.20 -11.24 -17.44
C ASP A 643 0.84 -10.51 -17.30
N ARG A 644 -0.15 -11.24 -16.76
CA ARG A 644 -1.53 -10.72 -16.57
C ARG A 644 -1.57 -9.48 -15.69
N ARG A 645 -0.65 -9.33 -14.75
CA ARG A 645 -0.61 -8.15 -13.88
C ARG A 645 -0.32 -6.87 -14.65
N PHE A 646 0.50 -6.94 -15.69
CA PHE A 646 0.70 -5.84 -16.64
C PHE A 646 -0.41 -5.74 -17.68
N SER A 647 -0.72 -6.86 -18.36
CA SER A 647 -1.62 -6.83 -19.51
C SER A 647 -3.07 -6.47 -19.16
N SER A 648 -3.52 -6.73 -17.92
CA SER A 648 -4.86 -6.30 -17.45
C SER A 648 -4.99 -4.78 -17.31
N VAL A 649 -3.89 -4.05 -17.20
CA VAL A 649 -3.86 -2.58 -17.03
C VAL A 649 -3.48 -1.89 -18.34
N TRP A 650 -2.43 -2.37 -18.98
CA TRP A 650 -1.81 -1.70 -20.13
C TRP A 650 -2.22 -2.28 -21.49
N GLY A 651 -2.92 -3.43 -21.51
CA GLY A 651 -3.22 -4.17 -22.74
C GLY A 651 -2.05 -5.09 -23.13
N PRO A 652 -1.96 -5.50 -24.42
CA PRO A 652 -1.03 -6.52 -24.87
C PRO A 652 0.43 -6.05 -24.92
N SER A 653 0.69 -4.75 -24.97
CA SER A 653 2.05 -4.23 -25.10
C SER A 653 2.20 -2.81 -24.56
N LEU A 654 3.42 -2.44 -24.19
CA LEU A 654 3.89 -1.07 -23.96
C LEU A 654 4.95 -0.72 -25.02
N ARG A 655 5.14 0.56 -25.26
CA ARG A 655 6.14 1.06 -26.20
C ARG A 655 7.11 1.96 -25.46
N ARG A 656 8.41 1.81 -25.77
CA ARG A 656 9.46 2.69 -25.30
C ARG A 656 9.95 3.55 -26.46
N ILE A 657 9.73 4.86 -26.37
CA ILE A 657 10.31 5.85 -27.24
C ILE A 657 11.76 6.06 -26.82
N ASN A 658 12.70 5.95 -27.74
CA ASN A 658 14.11 6.21 -27.53
C ASN A 658 14.50 7.43 -28.36
N LEU A 659 15.10 8.45 -27.72
CA LEU A 659 15.61 9.64 -28.36
C LEU A 659 17.12 9.70 -28.10
N ALA A 660 17.91 9.21 -29.06
CA ALA A 660 19.36 9.05 -28.94
C ALA A 660 20.12 10.30 -29.44
N SER A 661 21.09 10.78 -28.66
CA SER A 661 22.01 11.84 -29.10
C SER A 661 22.97 11.31 -30.15
N PRO A 662 23.47 12.18 -31.07
CA PRO A 662 24.55 11.78 -31.95
C PRO A 662 25.84 11.53 -31.14
N PRO A 663 26.78 10.69 -31.67
CA PRO A 663 28.01 10.37 -30.97
C PRO A 663 28.92 11.59 -30.67
N ASP A 664 28.85 12.60 -31.50
CA ASP A 664 29.60 13.88 -31.41
C ASP A 664 28.83 14.99 -30.68
N ALA A 665 27.72 14.65 -29.99
CA ALA A 665 26.97 15.63 -29.22
C ALA A 665 27.84 16.33 -28.16
N PRO A 666 27.59 17.60 -27.87
CA PRO A 666 28.37 18.36 -26.86
C PRO A 666 28.32 17.67 -25.48
N VAL A 667 29.41 17.77 -24.71
CA VAL A 667 29.47 17.33 -23.29
C VAL A 667 28.70 18.27 -22.34
N LYS A 668 28.26 19.41 -22.80
CA LYS A 668 27.41 20.37 -22.06
C LYS A 668 26.27 20.84 -22.97
N GLY A 669 25.08 20.88 -22.43
CA GLY A 669 23.92 21.27 -23.21
C GLY A 669 22.61 21.17 -22.46
N SER A 670 21.53 21.19 -23.21
CA SER A 670 20.18 21.01 -22.70
C SER A 670 19.31 20.31 -23.74
N TYR A 671 18.48 19.39 -23.27
CA TYR A 671 17.39 18.80 -24.04
C TYR A 671 16.07 19.31 -23.47
N GLU A 672 15.13 19.68 -24.37
CA GLU A 672 13.77 20.04 -23.97
C GLU A 672 12.78 19.16 -24.72
N PHE A 673 11.89 18.53 -23.95
CA PHE A 673 10.80 17.69 -24.43
C PHE A 673 9.49 18.37 -24.03
N ARG A 674 8.68 18.75 -25.01
CA ARG A 674 7.41 19.41 -24.76
C ARG A 674 6.26 18.57 -25.25
N ILE A 675 5.32 18.28 -24.36
CA ILE A 675 4.15 17.44 -24.58
C ILE A 675 2.92 18.36 -24.62
N THR A 676 2.17 18.28 -25.71
CA THR A 676 0.98 19.11 -25.97
C THR A 676 -0.12 18.26 -26.61
N GLU A 677 -1.37 18.58 -26.34
CA GLU A 677 -2.47 17.97 -27.10
C GLU A 677 -2.49 18.51 -28.53
N LEU A 678 -2.65 17.61 -29.49
CA LEU A 678 -2.89 18.01 -30.87
C LEU A 678 -4.39 18.36 -30.99
N GLY A 679 -4.68 19.65 -31.21
CA GLY A 679 -6.06 20.12 -31.33
C GLY A 679 -6.80 19.36 -32.43
N LYS A 680 -8.04 18.97 -32.18
CA LYS A 680 -8.95 18.53 -33.25
C LYS A 680 -9.11 19.69 -34.22
N LYS A 681 -8.78 19.49 -35.53
CA LYS A 681 -9.08 20.46 -36.59
C LYS A 681 -10.59 20.63 -36.76
#